data_5c66664f0234fafce2c5904111420e8d
#
_entry.id   5c66664f0234fafce2c5904111420e8d
#
_cell.length_a   1.000
_cell.length_b   1.000
_cell.length_c   1.000
_cell.angle_alpha   90.00
_cell.angle_beta   90.00
_cell.angle_gamma   90.00
#
_symmetry.space_group_name_H-M   'P 1'
#
loop_
_entity.id
_entity.type
_entity.pdbx_description
1 polymer ?
#
loop_
_entity_poly.entity_id
_entity_poly.type
_entity_poly.pdbx_seq_one_letter_code
_entity_poly.pdbx_strand_id
1 'polypeptide(L)'
;MKYVNQPVRKTDAMSLVTGKPVYTDDLSPKDCLIVKILRSPHANAWVEEIKTGNAEKVAGIACVLTYKDVPQKRFTLAGQTAPEMSPDDRLILDRHVRFIGDAVAIVAGETEDAVDKALKRIKVQYRVEAPVLDMHKAKDNPILVHPEEDWKLKIPLGGDHKRNLCATALEEHGDVDKVLSECKYTVEHTYHTRANQQTMMETFRTACYMDHFGRLIVLSSTQIPFHVRRIVGRALDIPASKVRVIKPRIGGGFGAKQTSVSEIYPAIVTWKTGRPSKMIFSRYESMICSSPRHEMEITVRAGADENGIIRAIDVYTLSNTGAYGEHSSTTVGLSGHKSIGLYRHTEAYRFAFDVVYTNVQAAGAYRGYGATQGIFAVESAVNELAHKMGMDPVRIKELNMPVEGGPLPGYPDVPYAQSCTMDKCMARAKEMMDWDSKYPFRDMGNGKVRGVGVAMAMQGSSIAGVDVGGADIKLNEDGSYTLALGCTDMGTGCDTIMAQIAADCLETPMENIVVFSVDTDISPYDSGSYASSTTYTTGVAVMKACKELRGKICEVGAQMLGTDVDKVAFDGSYVFVDEDEEEEKKVSLEQVALKSTFFNNIELQVVKQHSSPLSPPPFMVGMAEVEVDTETGEVDVLDYVAVVDCGTPINPNLARVQTEGGIAQGIGMALFEDVQYTDKGKIRNNSFMQYKIPTRMDIGKIRVDFESSYEESGPFGAKSIGELVIDTPCPALAEAIYNATGVRVRELPITPEKIAMGILKKKGTNENS
;
A
#
# COMPACT_ATOMS: atom_id res chain seq x y z
N MET A 1 -12.78 -12.63 25.33
CA MET A 1 -12.61 -11.42 24.48
C MET A 1 -13.96 -10.70 24.42
N LYS A 2 -13.96 -9.42 24.77
CA LYS A 2 -15.20 -8.59 24.80
C LYS A 2 -15.28 -7.68 23.57
N TYR A 3 -14.14 -7.25 23.04
CA TYR A 3 -14.05 -6.28 21.97
C TYR A 3 -13.38 -6.84 20.70
N VAL A 4 -12.38 -7.69 20.82
CA VAL A 4 -11.75 -8.37 19.69
C VAL A 4 -12.77 -9.31 19.02
N ASN A 5 -12.78 -9.30 17.68
CA ASN A 5 -13.75 -9.99 16.84
C ASN A 5 -15.20 -9.45 17.00
N GLN A 6 -15.35 -8.17 17.37
CA GLN A 6 -16.65 -7.50 17.47
C GLN A 6 -16.71 -6.30 16.50
N PRO A 7 -17.88 -6.02 15.90
CA PRO A 7 -18.06 -4.91 14.96
C PRO A 7 -18.22 -3.56 15.68
N VAL A 8 -17.19 -3.17 16.44
CA VAL A 8 -17.19 -1.91 17.19
C VAL A 8 -17.17 -0.73 16.23
N ARG A 9 -17.90 0.34 16.58
CA ARG A 9 -17.89 1.60 15.82
C ARG A 9 -16.52 2.26 15.92
N LYS A 10 -16.06 2.89 14.82
CA LYS A 10 -14.82 3.70 14.83
C LYS A 10 -14.86 4.76 15.92
N THR A 11 -13.77 4.89 16.69
CA THR A 11 -13.65 5.84 17.81
C THR A 11 -13.84 7.29 17.38
N ASP A 12 -13.45 7.63 16.14
CA ASP A 12 -13.55 8.98 15.57
C ASP A 12 -14.78 9.18 14.66
N ALA A 13 -15.67 8.21 14.56
CA ALA A 13 -16.81 8.24 13.61
C ALA A 13 -17.65 9.52 13.75
N MET A 14 -17.95 9.95 14.98
CA MET A 14 -18.75 11.15 15.23
C MET A 14 -18.05 12.45 14.80
N SER A 15 -16.73 12.53 15.01
CA SER A 15 -15.94 13.68 14.55
C SER A 15 -15.99 13.81 13.01
N LEU A 16 -15.86 12.69 12.29
CA LEU A 16 -15.87 12.67 10.84
C LEU A 16 -17.24 13.03 10.26
N VAL A 17 -18.33 12.42 10.75
CA VAL A 17 -19.68 12.66 10.20
C VAL A 17 -20.26 14.02 10.59
N THR A 18 -19.75 14.65 11.64
CA THR A 18 -20.16 16.00 12.06
C THR A 18 -19.26 17.11 11.50
N GLY A 19 -18.25 16.76 10.69
CA GLY A 19 -17.37 17.72 10.03
C GLY A 19 -16.43 18.49 10.97
N LYS A 20 -15.91 17.83 12.01
CA LYS A 20 -14.89 18.46 12.86
C LYS A 20 -13.61 18.71 12.03
N PRO A 21 -12.92 19.86 12.24
CA PRO A 21 -11.67 20.15 11.56
C PRO A 21 -10.56 19.23 12.06
N VAL A 22 -10.10 18.31 11.22
CA VAL A 22 -9.14 17.26 11.61
C VAL A 22 -8.07 16.97 10.56
N TYR A 23 -8.22 17.50 9.33
CA TYR A 23 -7.30 17.29 8.23
C TYR A 23 -6.20 18.36 8.20
N THR A 24 -5.15 18.12 7.42
CA THR A 24 -3.96 19.00 7.35
C THR A 24 -4.31 20.46 7.07
N ASP A 25 -5.22 20.74 6.13
CA ASP A 25 -5.58 22.11 5.78
C ASP A 25 -6.39 22.81 6.88
N ASP A 26 -7.25 22.06 7.58
CA ASP A 26 -8.03 22.56 8.72
C ASP A 26 -7.13 23.02 9.90
N LEU A 27 -6.00 22.32 10.08
CA LEU A 27 -5.08 22.53 11.19
C LEU A 27 -3.88 23.39 10.84
N SER A 28 -3.76 23.81 9.57
CA SER A 28 -2.68 24.67 9.09
C SER A 28 -2.74 26.06 9.73
N PRO A 29 -1.60 26.71 10.08
CA PRO A 29 -1.58 28.10 10.49
C PRO A 29 -2.30 28.99 9.45
N LYS A 30 -3.05 30.02 9.93
CA LYS A 30 -3.90 30.86 9.06
C LYS A 30 -3.12 31.74 8.09
N ASP A 31 -1.90 32.14 8.45
CA ASP A 31 -1.02 33.04 7.71
C ASP A 31 0.09 32.29 6.94
N CYS A 32 -0.16 31.05 6.56
CA CYS A 32 0.77 30.27 5.74
C CYS A 32 1.03 30.93 4.38
N LEU A 33 2.29 30.97 4.00
CA LEU A 33 2.67 31.18 2.60
C LEU A 33 2.12 30.02 1.75
N ILE A 34 1.54 30.36 0.63
CA ILE A 34 1.11 29.37 -0.37
C ILE A 34 2.32 28.98 -1.21
N VAL A 35 2.62 27.69 -1.28
CA VAL A 35 3.73 27.14 -2.04
C VAL A 35 3.21 26.44 -3.29
N LYS A 36 3.74 26.84 -4.46
CA LYS A 36 3.49 26.15 -5.75
C LYS A 36 4.80 25.91 -6.50
N ILE A 37 4.78 24.96 -7.42
CA ILE A 37 5.95 24.53 -8.18
C ILE A 37 5.79 24.91 -9.65
N LEU A 38 6.83 25.54 -10.20
CA LEU A 38 7.01 25.59 -11.65
C LEU A 38 7.46 24.21 -12.13
N ARG A 39 6.70 23.61 -13.03
CA ARG A 39 6.95 22.27 -13.51
C ARG A 39 7.46 22.26 -14.93
N SER A 40 8.31 21.26 -15.23
CA SER A 40 8.86 21.07 -16.57
C SER A 40 7.78 20.75 -17.60
N PRO A 41 7.79 21.43 -18.77
CA PRO A 41 6.98 21.05 -19.92
C PRO A 41 7.64 19.98 -20.81
N HIS A 42 8.86 19.56 -20.46
CA HIS A 42 9.69 18.63 -21.24
C HIS A 42 9.93 17.35 -20.46
N ALA A 43 9.95 16.23 -21.19
CA ALA A 43 10.19 14.90 -20.63
C ALA A 43 11.70 14.66 -20.33
N ASN A 44 12.59 15.27 -21.13
CA ASN A 44 14.03 15.20 -20.94
C ASN A 44 14.66 16.52 -21.39
N ALA A 45 15.18 17.30 -20.45
CA ALA A 45 15.81 18.57 -20.76
C ALA A 45 16.74 19.05 -19.63
N TRP A 46 17.69 19.89 -20.01
CA TRP A 46 18.57 20.61 -19.08
C TRP A 46 18.16 22.07 -18.97
N VAL A 47 18.02 22.57 -17.75
CA VAL A 47 17.84 24.00 -17.46
C VAL A 47 19.17 24.69 -17.67
N GLU A 48 19.32 25.43 -18.76
CA GLU A 48 20.52 26.21 -19.05
C GLU A 48 20.51 27.58 -18.33
N GLU A 49 19.36 28.26 -18.37
CA GLU A 49 19.17 29.52 -17.69
C GLU A 49 17.77 29.60 -17.09
N ILE A 50 17.66 30.12 -15.87
CA ILE A 50 16.39 30.45 -15.21
C ILE A 50 16.43 31.91 -14.69
N LYS A 51 15.44 32.72 -15.10
CA LYS A 51 15.30 34.14 -14.73
C LYS A 51 14.11 34.33 -13.82
N THR A 52 14.35 34.66 -12.54
CA THR A 52 13.33 34.78 -11.47
C THR A 52 13.03 36.24 -11.11
N GLY A 53 13.91 37.21 -11.42
CA GLY A 53 13.82 38.59 -10.92
C GLY A 53 12.51 39.32 -11.20
N ASN A 54 11.75 38.96 -12.26
CA ASN A 54 10.41 39.50 -12.50
C ASN A 54 9.31 38.81 -11.65
N ALA A 55 9.53 37.58 -11.26
CA ALA A 55 8.64 36.85 -10.36
C ALA A 55 8.79 37.35 -8.92
N GLU A 56 10.01 37.58 -8.48
CA GLU A 56 10.34 38.10 -7.14
C GLU A 56 9.75 39.50 -6.87
N LYS A 57 9.56 40.29 -7.92
CA LYS A 57 8.96 41.65 -7.85
C LYS A 57 7.42 41.62 -7.76
N VAL A 58 6.78 40.48 -7.83
CA VAL A 58 5.30 40.40 -7.65
C VAL A 58 4.97 40.65 -6.19
N ALA A 59 4.07 41.61 -5.95
CA ALA A 59 3.64 41.93 -4.57
C ALA A 59 3.06 40.68 -3.87
N GLY A 60 3.49 40.47 -2.63
CA GLY A 60 3.08 39.32 -1.83
C GLY A 60 3.94 38.06 -2.04
N ILE A 61 4.97 38.10 -2.88
CA ILE A 61 5.92 36.97 -3.00
C ILE A 61 6.98 37.07 -1.90
N ALA A 62 7.14 35.96 -1.17
CA ALA A 62 8.12 35.84 -0.09
C ALA A 62 9.48 35.30 -0.60
N CYS A 63 9.46 34.29 -1.48
CA CYS A 63 10.65 33.75 -2.11
C CYS A 63 10.35 33.02 -3.42
N VAL A 64 11.38 32.96 -4.28
CA VAL A 64 11.45 32.11 -5.47
C VAL A 64 12.75 31.31 -5.36
N LEU A 65 12.66 29.98 -5.30
CA LEU A 65 13.83 29.11 -5.15
C LEU A 65 14.06 28.31 -6.43
N THR A 66 15.32 28.20 -6.83
CA THR A 66 15.78 27.41 -7.97
C THR A 66 16.79 26.36 -7.50
N TYR A 67 17.30 25.54 -8.41
CA TYR A 67 18.36 24.58 -8.09
C TYR A 67 19.60 25.25 -7.43
N LYS A 68 19.81 26.55 -7.59
CA LYS A 68 20.93 27.31 -6.97
C LYS A 68 20.69 27.60 -5.48
N ASP A 69 19.44 27.54 -5.05
CA ASP A 69 19.01 28.02 -3.73
C ASP A 69 18.73 26.85 -2.75
N VAL A 70 18.82 25.61 -3.20
CA VAL A 70 18.52 24.41 -2.42
C VAL A 70 19.73 23.48 -2.36
N PRO A 71 19.83 22.60 -1.34
CA PRO A 71 20.90 21.63 -1.26
C PRO A 71 20.98 20.74 -2.51
N GLN A 72 22.20 20.52 -2.99
CA GLN A 72 22.51 19.68 -4.14
C GLN A 72 23.06 18.32 -3.69
N LYS A 73 22.31 17.63 -2.83
CA LYS A 73 22.62 16.32 -2.27
C LYS A 73 21.48 15.37 -2.60
N ARG A 74 21.81 14.26 -3.28
CA ARG A 74 20.78 13.31 -3.70
C ARG A 74 20.20 12.55 -2.52
N PHE A 75 18.93 12.23 -2.62
CA PHE A 75 18.16 11.48 -1.65
C PHE A 75 17.06 10.69 -2.37
N THR A 76 16.31 9.88 -1.64
CA THR A 76 15.08 9.22 -2.13
C THR A 76 13.85 9.77 -1.42
N LEU A 77 12.71 9.82 -2.11
CA LEU A 77 11.39 10.11 -1.50
C LEU A 77 10.77 8.89 -0.83
N ALA A 78 11.25 7.69 -1.12
CA ALA A 78 10.77 6.45 -0.52
C ALA A 78 11.33 6.30 0.91
N GLY A 79 10.55 5.67 1.79
CA GLY A 79 10.97 5.41 3.15
C GLY A 79 10.46 4.05 3.63
N GLN A 80 11.36 3.08 3.76
CA GLN A 80 11.05 1.76 4.31
C GLN A 80 12.10 1.32 5.34
N THR A 81 13.38 1.42 5.02
CA THR A 81 14.49 0.91 5.83
C THR A 81 15.54 1.97 6.13
N ALA A 82 16.56 1.63 6.89
CA ALA A 82 17.81 2.36 7.01
C ALA A 82 18.96 1.33 7.08
N PRO A 83 19.80 1.20 5.99
CA PRO A 83 19.77 1.99 4.75
C PRO A 83 18.55 1.71 3.88
N GLU A 84 18.10 2.70 3.08
CA GLU A 84 17.02 2.51 2.11
C GLU A 84 17.46 1.58 0.97
N MET A 85 16.50 0.73 0.53
CA MET A 85 16.65 -0.10 -0.68
C MET A 85 16.50 0.71 -1.97
N SER A 86 15.87 1.87 -1.88
CA SER A 86 15.66 2.78 -3.00
C SER A 86 16.94 3.57 -3.32
N PRO A 87 17.21 3.89 -4.60
CA PRO A 87 18.37 4.69 -4.97
C PRO A 87 18.25 6.15 -4.49
N ASP A 88 19.39 6.74 -4.15
CA ASP A 88 19.49 8.19 -3.98
C ASP A 88 19.67 8.82 -5.38
N ASP A 89 18.57 9.11 -6.06
CA ASP A 89 18.55 9.56 -7.47
C ASP A 89 17.88 10.91 -7.68
N ARG A 90 17.32 11.53 -6.60
CA ARG A 90 16.56 12.78 -6.68
C ARG A 90 17.24 13.92 -5.95
N LEU A 91 17.11 15.15 -6.49
CA LEU A 91 17.37 16.43 -5.82
C LEU A 91 16.05 17.14 -5.51
N ILE A 92 16.06 18.14 -4.60
CA ILE A 92 14.88 19.01 -4.37
C ILE A 92 14.47 19.71 -5.66
N LEU A 93 15.44 20.33 -6.33
CA LEU A 93 15.34 20.92 -7.66
C LEU A 93 16.60 20.55 -8.42
N ASP A 94 16.45 19.93 -9.59
CA ASP A 94 17.55 19.54 -10.46
C ASP A 94 17.62 20.43 -11.71
N ARG A 95 18.81 20.55 -12.27
CA ARG A 95 19.00 21.15 -13.60
C ARG A 95 18.54 20.19 -14.72
N HIS A 96 18.66 18.88 -14.49
CA HIS A 96 18.16 17.87 -15.42
C HIS A 96 16.73 17.50 -15.02
N VAL A 97 15.75 17.88 -15.84
CA VAL A 97 14.36 17.47 -15.68
C VAL A 97 14.13 16.22 -16.49
N ARG A 98 13.43 15.23 -15.88
CA ARG A 98 13.37 13.86 -16.37
C ARG A 98 11.98 13.38 -16.77
N PHE A 99 10.94 14.18 -16.48
CA PHE A 99 9.58 13.92 -16.95
C PHE A 99 8.76 15.20 -17.05
N ILE A 100 7.66 15.18 -17.80
CA ILE A 100 6.72 16.32 -17.85
C ILE A 100 5.97 16.41 -16.53
N GLY A 101 6.25 17.46 -15.77
CA GLY A 101 5.75 17.65 -14.40
C GLY A 101 6.85 17.69 -13.34
N ASP A 102 8.11 17.43 -13.71
CA ASP A 102 9.25 17.51 -12.80
C ASP A 102 9.45 18.94 -12.26
N ALA A 103 9.96 19.06 -11.05
CA ALA A 103 10.09 20.34 -10.35
C ALA A 103 11.25 21.19 -10.89
N VAL A 104 10.99 22.44 -11.23
CA VAL A 104 11.99 23.38 -11.79
C VAL A 104 12.27 24.55 -10.84
N ALA A 105 11.24 25.11 -10.21
CA ALA A 105 11.36 26.19 -9.24
C ALA A 105 10.22 26.11 -8.21
N ILE A 106 10.49 26.59 -6.99
CA ILE A 106 9.51 26.75 -5.92
C ILE A 106 9.16 28.23 -5.80
N VAL A 107 7.88 28.56 -5.77
CA VAL A 107 7.39 29.93 -5.53
C VAL A 107 6.54 29.91 -4.27
N ALA A 108 6.81 30.83 -3.35
CA ALA A 108 6.02 31.00 -2.13
C ALA A 108 5.57 32.45 -1.96
N GLY A 109 4.29 32.64 -1.66
CA GLY A 109 3.68 33.94 -1.50
C GLY A 109 2.45 33.94 -0.61
N GLU A 110 1.93 35.12 -0.31
CA GLU A 110 0.83 35.33 0.65
C GLU A 110 -0.53 34.90 0.11
N THR A 111 -0.70 34.90 -1.23
CA THR A 111 -1.96 34.51 -1.87
C THR A 111 -1.69 33.64 -3.09
N GLU A 112 -2.66 32.80 -3.45
CA GLU A 112 -2.58 31.97 -4.66
C GLU A 112 -2.43 32.83 -5.92
N ASP A 113 -3.16 33.95 -6.02
CA ASP A 113 -3.10 34.85 -7.16
C ASP A 113 -1.71 35.45 -7.35
N ALA A 114 -1.05 35.88 -6.25
CA ALA A 114 0.33 36.37 -6.30
C ALA A 114 1.30 35.27 -6.79
N VAL A 115 1.18 34.05 -6.26
CA VAL A 115 2.02 32.91 -6.64
C VAL A 115 1.81 32.55 -8.11
N ASP A 116 0.56 32.48 -8.58
CA ASP A 116 0.23 32.15 -9.97
C ASP A 116 0.75 33.24 -10.96
N LYS A 117 0.69 34.50 -10.57
CA LYS A 117 1.29 35.62 -11.33
C LYS A 117 2.81 35.51 -11.39
N ALA A 118 3.44 35.13 -10.27
CA ALA A 118 4.89 34.98 -10.21
C ALA A 118 5.38 33.80 -11.06
N LEU A 119 4.70 32.64 -10.98
CA LEU A 119 5.02 31.46 -11.80
C LEU A 119 5.05 31.80 -13.30
N LYS A 120 4.06 32.58 -13.79
CA LYS A 120 3.98 33.00 -15.20
C LYS A 120 5.11 33.97 -15.63
N ARG A 121 5.80 34.58 -14.66
CA ARG A 121 6.90 35.54 -14.93
C ARG A 121 8.29 34.93 -14.86
N ILE A 122 8.41 33.68 -14.42
CA ILE A 122 9.67 32.95 -14.50
C ILE A 122 9.91 32.55 -15.96
N LYS A 123 11.12 32.83 -16.44
CA LYS A 123 11.55 32.42 -17.79
C LYS A 123 12.63 31.37 -17.65
N VAL A 124 12.45 30.21 -18.31
CA VAL A 124 13.42 29.13 -18.32
C VAL A 124 13.84 28.85 -19.74
N GLN A 125 15.15 28.79 -19.97
CA GLN A 125 15.74 28.30 -21.21
C GLN A 125 16.15 26.86 -21.01
N TYR A 126 15.59 25.97 -21.84
CA TYR A 126 15.89 24.57 -21.83
C TYR A 126 16.70 24.13 -23.04
N ARG A 127 17.67 23.25 -22.81
CA ARG A 127 18.25 22.40 -23.84
C ARG A 127 17.50 21.09 -23.81
N VAL A 128 16.60 20.89 -24.78
CA VAL A 128 15.73 19.72 -24.86
C VAL A 128 16.48 18.57 -25.51
N GLU A 129 16.36 17.38 -24.93
CA GLU A 129 16.94 16.14 -25.41
C GLU A 129 15.84 15.13 -25.76
N ALA A 130 16.20 14.11 -26.52
CA ALA A 130 15.26 13.04 -26.83
C ALA A 130 14.92 12.22 -25.57
N PRO A 131 13.64 11.96 -25.27
CA PRO A 131 13.26 11.16 -24.11
C PRO A 131 13.25 9.66 -24.42
N VAL A 132 13.51 8.84 -23.41
CA VAL A 132 13.28 7.40 -23.39
C VAL A 132 11.91 7.16 -22.80
N LEU A 133 10.91 6.83 -23.61
CA LEU A 133 9.51 6.65 -23.16
C LEU A 133 9.03 5.19 -23.15
N ASP A 134 9.69 4.33 -23.94
CA ASP A 134 9.34 2.93 -24.12
C ASP A 134 10.23 2.05 -23.23
N MET A 135 9.63 1.35 -22.27
CA MET A 135 10.36 0.50 -21.33
C MET A 135 11.14 -0.63 -22.00
N HIS A 136 10.68 -1.13 -23.17
CA HIS A 136 11.38 -2.18 -23.94
C HIS A 136 12.67 -1.69 -24.58
N LYS A 137 12.81 -0.38 -24.76
CA LYS A 137 13.98 0.27 -25.34
C LYS A 137 14.84 0.99 -24.31
N ALA A 138 14.50 0.92 -23.03
CA ALA A 138 15.15 1.67 -21.99
C ALA A 138 16.49 1.06 -21.57
N LYS A 139 16.50 -0.25 -21.33
CA LYS A 139 17.72 -0.99 -20.95
C LYS A 139 18.77 -0.86 -22.06
N ASP A 140 20.00 -0.51 -21.66
CA ASP A 140 21.13 -0.33 -22.55
C ASP A 140 20.93 0.76 -23.63
N ASN A 141 19.98 1.68 -23.42
CA ASN A 141 19.77 2.83 -24.32
C ASN A 141 20.94 3.82 -24.18
N PRO A 142 21.45 4.39 -25.30
CA PRO A 142 22.51 5.38 -25.24
C PRO A 142 22.09 6.69 -24.55
N ILE A 143 20.78 6.98 -24.52
CA ILE A 143 20.25 8.11 -23.76
C ILE A 143 19.99 7.66 -22.32
N LEU A 144 20.69 8.27 -21.37
CA LEU A 144 20.59 7.93 -19.96
C LEU A 144 19.60 8.85 -19.24
N VAL A 145 18.68 8.28 -18.48
CA VAL A 145 17.78 9.02 -17.60
C VAL A 145 18.56 9.59 -16.41
N HIS A 146 19.55 8.82 -15.92
CA HIS A 146 20.46 9.23 -14.84
C HIS A 146 21.92 9.18 -15.31
N PRO A 147 22.43 10.22 -16.00
CA PRO A 147 23.83 10.27 -16.45
C PRO A 147 24.83 10.64 -15.34
N GLU A 148 24.37 11.15 -14.19
CA GLU A 148 25.16 11.68 -13.10
C GLU A 148 25.97 10.61 -12.34
N GLU A 149 27.22 10.97 -11.92
CA GLU A 149 28.10 10.07 -11.20
C GLU A 149 27.77 9.93 -9.70
N ASP A 150 26.95 10.85 -9.15
CA ASP A 150 26.56 10.85 -7.73
C ASP A 150 25.28 10.03 -7.44
N TRP A 151 24.70 9.36 -8.46
CA TRP A 151 23.67 8.34 -8.27
C TRP A 151 24.20 7.21 -7.37
N LYS A 152 23.39 6.77 -6.39
CA LYS A 152 23.80 5.74 -5.43
C LYS A 152 22.69 4.77 -5.10
N LEU A 153 23.05 3.49 -5.11
CA LEU A 153 22.26 2.42 -4.53
C LEU A 153 22.99 1.94 -3.26
N LYS A 154 22.35 2.02 -2.10
CA LYS A 154 22.97 1.68 -0.80
C LYS A 154 23.01 0.19 -0.53
N ILE A 155 22.07 -0.55 -1.11
CA ILE A 155 21.94 -2.00 -1.05
C ILE A 155 22.09 -2.53 -2.47
N PRO A 156 22.97 -3.51 -2.74
CA PRO A 156 23.20 -4.02 -4.10
C PRO A 156 22.00 -4.84 -4.58
N LEU A 157 21.12 -4.23 -5.38
CA LEU A 157 19.96 -4.86 -5.99
C LEU A 157 20.11 -4.94 -7.53
N GLY A 158 21.32 -5.08 -8.03
CA GLY A 158 21.64 -5.21 -9.44
C GLY A 158 21.43 -3.94 -10.27
N GLY A 159 21.22 -2.78 -9.63
CA GLY A 159 21.01 -1.51 -10.33
C GLY A 159 22.28 -1.00 -11.02
N ASP A 160 22.11 -0.48 -12.23
CA ASP A 160 23.16 0.15 -13.05
C ASP A 160 22.54 1.29 -13.87
N HIS A 161 22.63 2.52 -13.35
CA HIS A 161 22.05 3.70 -14.00
C HIS A 161 22.67 4.01 -15.38
N LYS A 162 23.92 3.56 -15.65
CA LYS A 162 24.56 3.67 -16.97
C LYS A 162 23.95 2.72 -18.02
N ARG A 163 23.09 1.83 -17.58
CA ARG A 163 22.29 0.93 -18.43
C ARG A 163 20.79 1.24 -18.38
N ASN A 164 20.41 2.35 -17.73
CA ASN A 164 19.03 2.64 -17.36
C ASN A 164 18.35 1.55 -16.53
N LEU A 165 19.10 0.79 -15.73
CA LEU A 165 18.58 -0.22 -14.79
C LEU A 165 18.52 0.36 -13.38
N CYS A 166 17.32 0.37 -12.80
CA CYS A 166 17.09 0.67 -11.39
C CYS A 166 17.40 -0.54 -10.50
N ALA A 167 16.97 -1.71 -10.92
CA ALA A 167 17.21 -2.98 -10.24
C ALA A 167 17.10 -4.16 -11.23
N THR A 168 17.73 -5.28 -10.91
CA THR A 168 17.57 -6.56 -11.60
C THR A 168 17.87 -7.69 -10.63
N ALA A 169 17.17 -8.81 -10.73
CA ALA A 169 17.44 -10.02 -9.95
C ALA A 169 17.06 -11.28 -10.72
N LEU A 170 17.64 -12.38 -10.29
CA LEU A 170 17.32 -13.73 -10.73
C LEU A 170 17.33 -14.65 -9.51
N GLU A 171 16.24 -15.35 -9.29
CA GLU A 171 16.08 -16.40 -8.28
C GLU A 171 15.66 -17.69 -8.96
N GLU A 172 16.34 -18.80 -8.66
CA GLU A 172 16.05 -20.11 -9.23
C GLU A 172 16.04 -21.18 -8.15
N HIS A 173 15.10 -22.12 -8.27
CA HIS A 173 15.03 -23.33 -7.48
C HIS A 173 14.73 -24.51 -8.39
N GLY A 174 15.56 -25.56 -8.33
CA GLY A 174 15.43 -26.70 -9.23
C GLY A 174 15.79 -26.37 -10.69
N ASP A 175 15.61 -27.34 -11.58
CA ASP A 175 15.84 -27.20 -13.02
C ASP A 175 14.50 -26.96 -13.75
N VAL A 176 14.14 -25.69 -13.87
CA VAL A 176 12.82 -25.28 -14.40
C VAL A 176 12.62 -25.75 -15.84
N ASP A 177 13.65 -25.63 -16.68
CA ASP A 177 13.53 -25.99 -18.10
C ASP A 177 13.37 -27.51 -18.27
N LYS A 178 14.08 -28.31 -17.48
CA LYS A 178 13.91 -29.75 -17.43
C LYS A 178 12.51 -30.14 -16.98
N VAL A 179 12.05 -29.62 -15.83
CA VAL A 179 10.73 -29.97 -15.30
C VAL A 179 9.60 -29.53 -16.25
N LEU A 180 9.70 -28.35 -16.87
CA LEU A 180 8.74 -27.91 -17.89
C LEU A 180 8.71 -28.86 -19.09
N SER A 181 9.86 -29.38 -19.54
CA SER A 181 9.93 -30.32 -20.65
C SER A 181 9.31 -31.68 -20.33
N GLU A 182 9.23 -32.06 -19.06
CA GLU A 182 8.60 -33.30 -18.56
C GLU A 182 7.09 -33.14 -18.31
N CYS A 183 6.59 -31.90 -18.25
CA CYS A 183 5.18 -31.64 -18.02
C CYS A 183 4.33 -32.05 -19.23
N LYS A 184 3.17 -32.65 -18.97
CA LYS A 184 2.21 -33.05 -20.01
C LYS A 184 1.56 -31.84 -20.68
N TYR A 185 1.29 -30.81 -19.88
CA TYR A 185 0.65 -29.58 -20.33
C TYR A 185 1.50 -28.38 -19.89
N THR A 186 1.74 -27.47 -20.81
CA THR A 186 2.48 -26.23 -20.55
C THR A 186 1.80 -25.06 -21.21
N VAL A 187 1.94 -23.88 -20.62
CA VAL A 187 1.55 -22.58 -21.21
C VAL A 187 2.72 -21.62 -21.12
N GLU A 188 2.80 -20.70 -22.08
CA GLU A 188 3.74 -19.58 -22.08
C GLU A 188 3.04 -18.37 -22.66
N HIS A 189 2.84 -17.34 -21.81
CA HIS A 189 2.15 -16.13 -22.22
C HIS A 189 2.70 -14.91 -21.49
N THR A 190 2.55 -13.76 -22.14
CA THR A 190 2.92 -12.46 -21.58
C THR A 190 1.66 -11.67 -21.23
N TYR A 191 1.65 -11.11 -20.02
CA TYR A 191 0.56 -10.34 -19.46
C TYR A 191 1.04 -8.91 -19.21
N HIS A 192 0.20 -7.92 -19.55
CA HIS A 192 0.56 -6.52 -19.41
C HIS A 192 -0.42 -5.79 -18.50
N THR A 193 0.12 -5.12 -17.48
CA THR A 193 -0.63 -4.25 -16.58
C THR A 193 -0.15 -2.81 -16.74
N ARG A 194 -1.08 -1.89 -17.00
CA ARG A 194 -0.79 -0.47 -17.14
C ARG A 194 -0.60 0.20 -15.79
N ALA A 195 0.07 1.35 -15.80
CA ALA A 195 0.10 2.23 -14.64
C ALA A 195 -1.30 2.75 -14.33
N ASN A 196 -1.66 2.82 -13.04
CA ASN A 196 -2.90 3.41 -12.58
C ASN A 196 -2.73 4.20 -11.29
N GLN A 197 -3.56 5.24 -11.08
CA GLN A 197 -3.46 6.21 -10.00
C GLN A 197 -4.22 5.73 -8.75
N GLN A 198 -3.70 6.04 -7.56
CA GLN A 198 -4.33 5.71 -6.27
C GLN A 198 -5.63 6.48 -6.05
N THR A 199 -5.78 7.65 -6.65
CA THR A 199 -6.99 8.50 -6.65
C THR A 199 -7.63 8.74 -5.27
N MET A 200 -6.82 8.76 -4.19
CA MET A 200 -7.31 9.08 -2.85
C MET A 200 -8.08 10.40 -2.86
N MET A 201 -9.17 10.48 -2.07
CA MET A 201 -10.04 11.65 -2.05
C MET A 201 -9.29 12.90 -1.58
N GLU A 202 -8.54 12.82 -0.51
CA GLU A 202 -7.61 13.85 -0.07
C GLU A 202 -6.33 13.80 -0.90
N THR A 203 -6.06 14.85 -1.66
CA THR A 203 -4.81 15.04 -2.41
C THR A 203 -3.61 15.17 -1.46
N PHE A 204 -2.38 15.20 -1.99
CA PHE A 204 -1.20 15.47 -1.17
C PHE A 204 -1.25 16.87 -0.58
N ARG A 205 -0.98 16.98 0.72
CA ARG A 205 -0.96 18.26 1.41
C ARG A 205 -0.07 18.24 2.64
N THR A 206 0.66 19.35 2.82
CA THR A 206 1.60 19.55 3.91
C THR A 206 1.62 21.01 4.31
N ALA A 207 1.64 21.28 5.62
CA ALA A 207 1.92 22.59 6.17
C ALA A 207 3.16 22.52 7.07
N CYS A 208 3.99 23.56 7.03
CA CYS A 208 5.21 23.66 7.82
C CYS A 208 5.26 24.99 8.58
N TYR A 209 5.81 24.97 9.79
CA TYR A 209 6.07 26.18 10.58
C TYR A 209 7.23 25.95 11.55
N MET A 210 7.82 27.03 12.04
CA MET A 210 8.88 26.95 13.06
C MET A 210 8.26 27.01 14.45
N ASP A 211 8.70 26.11 15.34
CA ASP A 211 8.37 26.25 16.77
C ASP A 211 9.26 27.30 17.46
N HIS A 212 8.93 27.59 18.71
CA HIS A 212 9.70 28.58 19.49
C HIS A 212 11.11 28.11 19.90
N PHE A 213 11.45 26.83 19.68
CA PHE A 213 12.80 26.30 19.85
C PHE A 213 13.62 26.31 18.56
N GLY A 214 13.09 26.88 17.47
CA GLY A 214 13.74 26.90 16.16
C GLY A 214 13.79 25.53 15.49
N ARG A 215 12.76 24.70 15.70
CA ARG A 215 12.57 23.43 15.04
C ARG A 215 11.50 23.52 13.96
N LEU A 216 11.69 22.80 12.89
CA LEU A 216 10.74 22.70 11.78
C LEU A 216 9.65 21.68 12.13
N ILE A 217 8.42 22.17 12.25
CA ILE A 217 7.23 21.32 12.41
C ILE A 217 6.67 21.04 11.01
N VAL A 218 6.45 19.77 10.70
CA VAL A 218 5.86 19.32 9.44
C VAL A 218 4.52 18.64 9.77
N LEU A 219 3.43 19.32 9.45
CA LEU A 219 2.07 18.82 9.57
C LEU A 219 1.71 18.17 8.23
N SER A 220 1.69 16.86 8.14
CA SER A 220 1.54 16.16 6.86
C SER A 220 0.54 15.00 6.90
N SER A 221 -0.23 14.91 5.82
CA SER A 221 -1.07 13.76 5.50
C SER A 221 -0.21 12.63 4.93
N THR A 222 0.51 11.93 5.80
CA THR A 222 1.50 10.90 5.43
C THR A 222 1.25 9.56 6.14
N GLN A 223 1.59 8.45 5.48
CA GLN A 223 1.57 7.10 6.06
C GLN A 223 2.84 6.79 6.88
N ILE A 224 3.91 7.61 6.73
CA ILE A 224 5.27 7.31 7.17
C ILE A 224 5.92 8.48 7.94
N PRO A 225 5.35 8.97 9.07
CA PRO A 225 5.82 10.19 9.74
C PRO A 225 7.31 10.16 10.12
N PHE A 226 7.81 9.03 10.66
CA PHE A 226 9.22 8.90 11.04
C PHE A 226 10.16 8.89 9.83
N HIS A 227 9.72 8.33 8.71
CA HIS A 227 10.50 8.39 7.46
C HIS A 227 10.45 9.79 6.85
N VAL A 228 9.31 10.49 6.89
CA VAL A 228 9.22 11.92 6.47
C VAL A 228 10.20 12.76 7.26
N ARG A 229 10.30 12.58 8.60
CA ARG A 229 11.31 13.26 9.42
C ARG A 229 12.72 13.04 8.90
N ARG A 230 13.08 11.81 8.57
CA ARG A 230 14.38 11.43 8.03
C ARG A 230 14.62 12.01 6.63
N ILE A 231 13.63 11.90 5.75
CA ILE A 231 13.71 12.37 4.34
C ILE A 231 13.85 13.89 4.30
N VAL A 232 13.02 14.62 5.05
CA VAL A 232 13.10 16.09 5.15
C VAL A 232 14.46 16.52 5.71
N GLY A 233 14.94 15.86 6.78
CA GLY A 233 16.28 16.14 7.33
C GLY A 233 17.40 15.94 6.29
N ARG A 234 17.35 14.87 5.51
CA ARG A 234 18.33 14.59 4.45
C ARG A 234 18.24 15.57 3.28
N ALA A 235 17.02 15.84 2.81
CA ALA A 235 16.79 16.75 1.68
C ALA A 235 17.25 18.17 1.98
N LEU A 236 16.98 18.67 3.19
CA LEU A 236 17.37 20.00 3.65
C LEU A 236 18.81 20.05 4.19
N ASP A 237 19.50 18.92 4.30
CA ASP A 237 20.82 18.75 4.92
C ASP A 237 20.89 19.30 6.36
N ILE A 238 19.88 18.99 7.17
CA ILE A 238 19.75 19.35 8.59
C ILE A 238 19.58 18.10 9.47
N PRO A 239 20.00 18.18 10.75
CA PRO A 239 19.78 17.07 11.67
C PRO A 239 18.29 16.71 11.85
N ALA A 240 17.98 15.41 11.94
CA ALA A 240 16.61 14.95 12.17
C ALA A 240 16.00 15.51 13.46
N SER A 241 16.82 15.85 14.48
CA SER A 241 16.38 16.51 15.72
C SER A 241 15.80 17.91 15.51
N LYS A 242 16.07 18.54 14.36
CA LYS A 242 15.47 19.81 13.96
C LYS A 242 14.12 19.67 13.26
N VAL A 243 13.65 18.44 13.04
CA VAL A 243 12.39 18.17 12.35
C VAL A 243 11.46 17.37 13.27
N ARG A 244 10.23 17.85 13.44
CA ARG A 244 9.13 17.15 14.09
C ARG A 244 8.00 16.98 13.10
N VAL A 245 7.48 15.76 12.95
CA VAL A 245 6.37 15.46 12.05
C VAL A 245 5.13 15.11 12.87
N ILE A 246 4.04 15.79 12.57
CA ILE A 246 2.74 15.56 13.18
C ILE A 246 1.78 15.11 12.09
N LYS A 247 1.09 14.01 12.32
CA LYS A 247 0.13 13.44 11.39
C LYS A 247 -1.30 13.79 11.79
N PRO A 248 -2.01 14.63 11.03
CA PRO A 248 -3.46 14.84 11.18
C PRO A 248 -4.26 13.63 10.67
N ARG A 249 -5.57 13.74 10.61
CA ARG A 249 -6.40 12.75 9.90
C ARG A 249 -6.02 12.68 8.43
N ILE A 250 -6.03 11.47 7.86
CA ILE A 250 -5.67 11.21 6.47
C ILE A 250 -6.91 10.79 5.70
N GLY A 251 -7.19 11.47 4.58
CA GLY A 251 -8.32 11.21 3.69
C GLY A 251 -8.03 10.19 2.60
N GLY A 252 -7.47 9.03 2.98
CA GLY A 252 -7.02 7.96 2.09
C GLY A 252 -5.55 8.07 1.71
N GLY A 253 -4.90 6.94 1.50
CA GLY A 253 -3.49 6.86 1.12
C GLY A 253 -3.24 5.82 0.04
N PHE A 254 -3.65 4.58 0.26
CA PHE A 254 -3.52 3.44 -0.64
C PHE A 254 -2.07 3.17 -1.13
N GLY A 255 -1.07 3.62 -0.35
CA GLY A 255 0.34 3.58 -0.72
C GLY A 255 0.88 4.90 -1.30
N ALA A 256 0.07 5.78 -1.89
CA ALA A 256 0.54 7.05 -2.44
C ALA A 256 1.28 7.92 -1.41
N LYS A 257 0.81 7.94 -0.17
CA LYS A 257 1.37 8.73 0.93
C LYS A 257 2.47 8.00 1.71
N GLN A 258 2.97 6.89 1.16
CA GLN A 258 4.21 6.22 1.56
C GLN A 258 5.45 6.84 0.88
N THR A 259 5.24 7.76 -0.05
CA THR A 259 6.27 8.58 -0.70
C THR A 259 6.13 10.02 -0.23
N SER A 260 7.26 10.68 0.09
CA SER A 260 7.28 12.07 0.57
C SER A 260 7.16 13.06 -0.60
N VAL A 261 5.96 13.17 -1.18
CA VAL A 261 5.71 13.89 -2.44
C VAL A 261 5.61 15.41 -2.24
N SER A 262 4.93 15.86 -1.16
CA SER A 262 4.64 17.29 -0.94
C SER A 262 5.45 17.92 0.18
N GLU A 263 6.07 17.14 1.07
CA GLU A 263 6.61 17.61 2.35
C GLU A 263 7.82 18.52 2.21
N ILE A 264 8.71 18.20 1.27
CA ILE A 264 10.02 18.86 1.14
C ILE A 264 9.88 20.33 0.72
N TYR A 265 8.89 20.64 -0.12
CA TYR A 265 8.75 21.98 -0.71
C TYR A 265 8.31 23.05 0.31
N PRO A 266 7.24 22.89 1.11
CA PRO A 266 6.94 23.84 2.17
C PRO A 266 7.99 23.77 3.30
N ALA A 267 8.63 22.62 3.53
CA ALA A 267 9.70 22.49 4.51
C ALA A 267 10.90 23.40 4.21
N ILE A 268 11.41 23.39 2.96
CA ILE A 268 12.53 24.25 2.57
C ILE A 268 12.14 25.73 2.57
N VAL A 269 10.91 26.08 2.17
CA VAL A 269 10.39 27.46 2.22
C VAL A 269 10.35 27.95 3.67
N THR A 270 9.73 27.20 4.57
CA THR A 270 9.66 27.57 5.99
C THR A 270 11.05 27.67 6.62
N TRP A 271 11.94 26.70 6.33
CA TRP A 271 13.30 26.71 6.85
C TRP A 271 14.10 27.94 6.44
N LYS A 272 13.92 28.41 5.18
CA LYS A 272 14.63 29.60 4.65
C LYS A 272 14.00 30.92 5.06
N THR A 273 12.68 30.99 5.14
CA THR A 273 11.96 32.26 5.38
C THR A 273 11.61 32.50 6.84
N GLY A 274 11.62 31.45 7.68
CA GLY A 274 11.10 31.49 9.04
C GLY A 274 9.57 31.64 9.13
N ARG A 275 8.86 31.74 7.99
CA ARG A 275 7.40 31.93 7.93
C ARG A 275 6.69 30.58 7.75
N PRO A 276 5.49 30.43 8.32
CA PRO A 276 4.66 29.26 8.02
C PRO A 276 4.38 29.16 6.51
N SER A 277 4.35 27.94 6.00
CA SER A 277 4.03 27.71 4.59
C SER A 277 3.23 26.42 4.41
N LYS A 278 2.42 26.35 3.34
CA LYS A 278 1.66 25.16 3.01
C LYS A 278 1.65 24.89 1.51
N MET A 279 1.56 23.61 1.18
CA MET A 279 1.38 23.12 -0.18
C MET A 279 0.21 22.14 -0.21
N ILE A 280 -0.75 22.41 -1.09
CA ILE A 280 -1.93 21.58 -1.31
C ILE A 280 -1.99 21.28 -2.79
N PHE A 281 -1.82 20.01 -3.16
CA PHE A 281 -1.94 19.60 -4.56
C PHE A 281 -3.39 19.68 -5.03
N SER A 282 -3.60 20.26 -6.20
CA SER A 282 -4.81 20.03 -6.97
C SER A 282 -4.91 18.57 -7.41
N ARG A 283 -6.09 18.14 -7.86
CA ARG A 283 -6.24 16.80 -8.44
C ARG A 283 -5.35 16.62 -9.67
N TYR A 284 -5.24 17.65 -10.49
CA TYR A 284 -4.33 17.65 -11.64
C TYR A 284 -2.88 17.39 -11.22
N GLU A 285 -2.37 18.13 -10.24
CA GLU A 285 -1.01 17.91 -9.73
C GLU A 285 -0.84 16.50 -9.13
N SER A 286 -1.81 16.02 -8.38
CA SER A 286 -1.77 14.65 -7.83
C SER A 286 -1.67 13.59 -8.93
N MET A 287 -2.24 13.84 -10.11
CA MET A 287 -2.18 12.89 -11.23
C MET A 287 -0.88 12.97 -12.03
N ILE A 288 -0.27 14.15 -12.15
CA ILE A 288 0.89 14.33 -13.04
C ILE A 288 2.25 14.27 -12.35
N CYS A 289 2.31 14.35 -11.02
CA CYS A 289 3.57 14.44 -10.28
C CYS A 289 3.57 13.67 -8.95
N SER A 290 2.66 12.71 -8.79
CA SER A 290 2.73 11.67 -7.75
C SER A 290 3.41 10.40 -8.31
N SER A 291 3.23 9.27 -7.64
CA SER A 291 3.85 8.01 -8.00
C SER A 291 2.77 6.93 -8.20
N PRO A 292 2.25 6.75 -9.44
CA PRO A 292 1.25 5.74 -9.75
C PRO A 292 1.80 4.32 -9.59
N ARG A 293 0.93 3.30 -9.76
CA ARG A 293 1.32 1.89 -9.84
C ARG A 293 2.32 1.67 -10.98
N HIS A 294 3.29 0.79 -10.78
CA HIS A 294 4.22 0.36 -11.83
C HIS A 294 3.50 -0.29 -13.00
N GLU A 295 3.79 0.16 -14.21
CA GLU A 295 3.52 -0.61 -15.43
C GLU A 295 4.44 -1.82 -15.46
N MET A 296 3.88 -3.01 -15.72
CA MET A 296 4.63 -4.26 -15.76
C MET A 296 4.19 -5.12 -16.95
N GLU A 297 5.16 -5.72 -17.61
CA GLU A 297 4.97 -6.82 -18.53
C GLU A 297 5.56 -8.09 -17.92
N ILE A 298 4.73 -9.12 -17.78
CA ILE A 298 5.07 -10.32 -17.03
C ILE A 298 4.88 -11.53 -17.92
N THR A 299 5.98 -12.20 -18.26
CA THR A 299 5.96 -13.46 -19.01
C THR A 299 5.94 -14.62 -18.01
N VAL A 300 4.95 -15.49 -18.16
CA VAL A 300 4.77 -16.68 -17.32
C VAL A 300 4.83 -17.93 -18.17
N ARG A 301 5.70 -18.87 -17.77
CA ARG A 301 5.66 -20.26 -18.23
C ARG A 301 5.20 -21.12 -17.06
N ALA A 302 4.20 -21.95 -17.27
CA ALA A 302 3.69 -22.86 -16.23
C ALA A 302 3.46 -24.26 -16.83
N GLY A 303 3.77 -25.29 -16.04
CA GLY A 303 3.64 -26.68 -16.48
C GLY A 303 2.98 -27.56 -15.42
N ALA A 304 2.09 -28.47 -15.89
CA ALA A 304 1.42 -29.46 -15.05
C ALA A 304 1.56 -30.87 -15.64
N ASP A 305 1.43 -31.86 -14.76
CA ASP A 305 1.30 -33.28 -15.14
C ASP A 305 -0.11 -33.60 -15.68
N GLU A 306 -0.37 -34.85 -16.00
CA GLU A 306 -1.66 -35.33 -16.50
C GLU A 306 -2.80 -35.23 -15.50
N ASN A 307 -2.51 -35.10 -14.20
CA ASN A 307 -3.49 -35.01 -13.12
C ASN A 307 -3.81 -33.55 -12.73
N GLY A 308 -3.10 -32.57 -13.32
CA GLY A 308 -3.27 -31.16 -13.02
C GLY A 308 -2.40 -30.67 -11.87
N ILE A 309 -1.37 -31.41 -11.46
CA ILE A 309 -0.40 -30.96 -10.49
C ILE A 309 0.61 -30.05 -11.17
N ILE A 310 0.67 -28.79 -10.74
CA ILE A 310 1.60 -27.78 -11.26
C ILE A 310 2.99 -28.06 -10.69
N ARG A 311 3.95 -28.39 -11.58
CA ARG A 311 5.30 -28.81 -11.20
C ARG A 311 6.34 -27.70 -11.36
N ALA A 312 6.14 -26.79 -12.34
CA ALA A 312 7.09 -25.71 -12.55
C ALA A 312 6.39 -24.41 -12.92
N ILE A 313 6.95 -23.30 -12.43
CA ILE A 313 6.54 -21.93 -12.75
C ILE A 313 7.79 -21.09 -13.00
N ASP A 314 7.81 -20.39 -14.15
CA ASP A 314 8.86 -19.43 -14.52
C ASP A 314 8.21 -18.08 -14.79
N VAL A 315 8.68 -17.05 -14.09
CA VAL A 315 8.15 -15.68 -14.16
C VAL A 315 9.28 -14.71 -14.50
N TYR A 316 9.12 -13.95 -15.57
CA TYR A 316 9.98 -12.83 -15.88
C TYR A 316 9.16 -11.54 -15.89
N THR A 317 9.57 -10.52 -15.10
CA THR A 317 8.90 -9.23 -14.99
C THR A 317 9.78 -8.11 -15.53
N LEU A 318 9.34 -7.42 -16.59
CA LEU A 318 9.88 -6.13 -17.02
C LEU A 318 9.00 -5.03 -16.43
N SER A 319 9.59 -4.10 -15.66
CA SER A 319 8.86 -3.03 -14.99
C SER A 319 9.42 -1.65 -15.33
N ASN A 320 8.49 -0.70 -15.52
CA ASN A 320 8.80 0.71 -15.76
C ASN A 320 8.79 1.47 -14.43
N THR A 321 9.94 1.96 -13.95
CA THR A 321 10.01 2.83 -12.77
C THR A 321 9.76 4.31 -13.10
N GLY A 322 9.74 4.69 -14.38
CA GLY A 322 9.72 6.10 -14.77
C GLY A 322 11.03 6.80 -14.45
N ALA A 323 10.93 8.09 -14.12
CA ALA A 323 12.09 8.96 -13.99
C ALA A 323 12.91 8.80 -12.70
N TYR A 324 12.38 8.10 -11.70
CA TYR A 324 13.04 7.89 -10.40
C TYR A 324 12.72 6.51 -9.83
N GLY A 325 13.66 5.95 -9.06
CA GLY A 325 13.60 4.57 -8.60
C GLY A 325 12.67 4.30 -7.41
N GLU A 326 12.37 5.30 -6.61
CA GLU A 326 11.46 5.23 -5.44
C GLU A 326 11.32 3.83 -4.82
N HIS A 327 10.14 3.19 -4.92
CA HIS A 327 9.84 1.86 -4.34
C HIS A 327 10.11 0.68 -5.29
N SER A 328 10.73 0.89 -6.44
CA SER A 328 10.66 -0.03 -7.57
C SER A 328 11.22 -1.42 -7.32
N SER A 329 12.41 -1.53 -6.74
CA SER A 329 13.05 -2.83 -6.50
C SER A 329 12.21 -3.74 -5.61
N THR A 330 11.66 -3.19 -4.53
CA THR A 330 10.82 -3.95 -3.59
C THR A 330 9.45 -4.25 -4.16
N THR A 331 8.86 -3.32 -4.93
CA THR A 331 7.56 -3.52 -5.58
C THR A 331 7.63 -4.67 -6.58
N VAL A 332 8.64 -4.67 -7.46
CA VAL A 332 8.74 -5.68 -8.53
C VAL A 332 9.06 -7.06 -7.97
N GLY A 333 9.87 -7.16 -6.92
CA GLY A 333 10.14 -8.42 -6.23
C GLY A 333 8.88 -9.17 -5.78
N LEU A 334 7.84 -8.43 -5.33
CA LEU A 334 6.60 -9.06 -4.90
C LEU A 334 5.77 -9.66 -6.05
N SER A 335 6.03 -9.30 -7.31
CA SER A 335 5.30 -9.88 -8.45
C SER A 335 5.54 -11.38 -8.61
N GLY A 336 6.74 -11.87 -8.27
CA GLY A 336 7.06 -13.30 -8.22
C GLY A 336 6.72 -13.94 -6.88
N HIS A 337 7.25 -13.37 -5.79
CA HIS A 337 7.17 -13.97 -4.46
C HIS A 337 5.74 -14.23 -3.98
N LYS A 338 4.78 -13.36 -4.33
CA LYS A 338 3.38 -13.50 -3.89
C LYS A 338 2.50 -14.29 -4.87
N SER A 339 2.97 -14.59 -6.07
CA SER A 339 2.22 -15.33 -7.08
C SER A 339 2.62 -16.80 -7.18
N ILE A 340 3.93 -17.10 -7.15
CA ILE A 340 4.45 -18.47 -7.21
C ILE A 340 4.05 -19.26 -5.96
N GLY A 341 4.08 -18.64 -4.77
CA GLY A 341 3.73 -19.26 -3.50
C GLY A 341 2.29 -19.80 -3.39
N LEU A 342 1.39 -19.41 -4.30
CA LEU A 342 0.03 -19.92 -4.37
C LEU A 342 -0.07 -21.38 -4.83
N TYR A 343 1.00 -22.00 -5.34
CA TYR A 343 0.99 -23.32 -5.94
C TYR A 343 1.98 -24.24 -5.24
N ARG A 344 1.52 -24.90 -4.16
CA ARG A 344 2.33 -25.68 -3.21
C ARG A 344 3.15 -26.82 -3.80
N HIS A 345 2.77 -27.35 -4.96
CA HIS A 345 3.44 -28.50 -5.58
C HIS A 345 4.54 -28.10 -6.57
N THR A 346 4.82 -26.80 -6.72
CA THR A 346 5.89 -26.28 -7.57
C THR A 346 7.25 -26.76 -7.07
N GLU A 347 7.83 -27.74 -7.73
CA GLU A 347 9.14 -28.34 -7.42
C GLU A 347 10.31 -27.59 -8.02
N ALA A 348 10.07 -26.83 -9.09
CA ALA A 348 11.05 -25.96 -9.70
C ALA A 348 10.43 -24.61 -10.07
N TYR A 349 11.11 -23.51 -9.71
CA TYR A 349 10.68 -22.18 -10.10
C TYR A 349 11.85 -21.29 -10.49
N ARG A 350 11.59 -20.34 -11.37
CA ARG A 350 12.47 -19.23 -11.72
C ARG A 350 11.69 -17.94 -11.57
N PHE A 351 12.29 -16.96 -10.91
CA PHE A 351 11.78 -15.60 -10.90
C PHE A 351 12.90 -14.63 -11.27
N ALA A 352 12.70 -13.90 -12.36
CA ALA A 352 13.64 -12.89 -12.81
C ALA A 352 12.91 -11.56 -13.07
N PHE A 353 13.60 -10.44 -12.87
CA PHE A 353 13.05 -9.14 -13.21
C PHE A 353 14.12 -8.13 -13.62
N ASP A 354 13.70 -7.20 -14.49
CA ASP A 354 14.39 -5.96 -14.81
C ASP A 354 13.48 -4.77 -14.51
N VAL A 355 14.01 -3.77 -13.79
CA VAL A 355 13.35 -2.49 -13.53
C VAL A 355 14.08 -1.40 -14.28
N VAL A 356 13.42 -0.74 -15.22
CA VAL A 356 14.07 0.22 -16.12
C VAL A 356 13.63 1.66 -15.86
N TYR A 357 14.57 2.59 -15.98
CA TYR A 357 14.30 4.03 -15.98
C TYR A 357 13.77 4.48 -17.33
N THR A 358 12.77 5.37 -17.31
CA THR A 358 12.24 6.07 -18.48
C THR A 358 11.93 7.53 -18.16
N ASN A 359 11.67 8.36 -19.17
CA ASN A 359 11.32 9.76 -19.01
C ASN A 359 9.81 10.01 -18.85
N VAL A 360 9.14 9.16 -18.05
CA VAL A 360 7.76 9.38 -17.62
C VAL A 360 7.68 9.59 -16.11
N GLN A 361 6.50 9.89 -15.58
CA GLN A 361 6.26 10.02 -14.15
C GLN A 361 6.82 8.82 -13.38
N ALA A 362 7.48 9.07 -12.25
CA ALA A 362 8.01 8.00 -11.40
C ALA A 362 6.88 7.10 -10.87
N ALA A 363 7.10 5.80 -10.89
CA ALA A 363 6.19 4.84 -10.29
C ALA A 363 6.49 4.64 -8.79
N GLY A 364 5.49 4.25 -8.00
CA GLY A 364 5.65 4.10 -6.56
C GLY A 364 4.70 3.07 -5.95
N ALA A 365 4.46 3.21 -4.67
CA ALA A 365 3.63 2.29 -3.91
C ALA A 365 2.13 2.47 -4.20
N TYR A 366 1.46 1.38 -4.50
CA TYR A 366 0.02 1.29 -4.55
C TYR A 366 -0.42 -0.05 -3.95
N ARG A 367 -1.53 -0.06 -3.21
CA ARG A 367 -2.15 -1.23 -2.57
C ARG A 367 -1.93 -2.51 -3.37
N GLY A 368 -1.42 -3.58 -2.73
CA GLY A 368 -1.00 -4.82 -3.38
C GLY A 368 0.46 -4.84 -3.86
N TYR A 369 1.11 -3.69 -4.07
CA TYR A 369 2.57 -3.47 -4.19
C TYR A 369 3.30 -4.48 -5.10
N GLY A 370 2.84 -4.68 -6.32
CA GLY A 370 3.44 -5.63 -7.28
C GLY A 370 2.81 -7.03 -7.26
N ALA A 371 2.32 -7.50 -6.12
CA ALA A 371 1.59 -8.77 -6.04
C ALA A 371 0.36 -8.76 -6.95
N THR A 372 -0.38 -7.65 -7.01
CA THR A 372 -1.56 -7.50 -7.88
C THR A 372 -1.26 -7.82 -9.34
N GLN A 373 -0.13 -7.31 -9.87
CA GLN A 373 0.30 -7.55 -11.23
C GLN A 373 0.76 -9.01 -11.43
N GLY A 374 1.59 -9.52 -10.49
CA GLY A 374 2.08 -10.89 -10.54
C GLY A 374 0.98 -11.94 -10.42
N ILE A 375 0.04 -11.73 -9.51
CA ILE A 375 -1.12 -12.62 -9.32
C ILE A 375 -2.02 -12.56 -10.57
N PHE A 376 -2.25 -11.39 -11.17
CA PHE A 376 -2.96 -11.32 -12.44
C PHE A 376 -2.32 -12.22 -13.51
N ALA A 377 -1.00 -12.14 -13.65
CA ALA A 377 -0.29 -12.91 -14.68
C ALA A 377 -0.31 -14.43 -14.39
N VAL A 378 0.08 -14.84 -13.18
CA VAL A 378 0.20 -16.26 -12.82
C VAL A 378 -1.17 -16.94 -12.71
N GLU A 379 -2.16 -16.29 -12.07
CA GLU A 379 -3.52 -16.81 -11.98
C GLU A 379 -4.19 -16.96 -13.35
N SER A 380 -3.97 -16.00 -14.25
CA SER A 380 -4.46 -16.08 -15.64
C SER A 380 -3.77 -17.21 -16.42
N ALA A 381 -2.45 -17.38 -16.25
CA ALA A 381 -1.71 -18.48 -16.88
C ALA A 381 -2.20 -19.85 -16.40
N VAL A 382 -2.48 -19.98 -15.10
CA VAL A 382 -3.03 -21.23 -14.53
C VAL A 382 -4.46 -21.50 -15.01
N ASN A 383 -5.29 -20.47 -15.13
CA ASN A 383 -6.62 -20.60 -15.73
C ASN A 383 -6.52 -21.07 -17.21
N GLU A 384 -5.56 -20.52 -17.97
CA GLU A 384 -5.32 -20.97 -19.35
C GLU A 384 -4.79 -22.40 -19.41
N LEU A 385 -3.95 -22.81 -18.45
CA LEU A 385 -3.48 -24.19 -18.32
C LEU A 385 -4.64 -25.15 -18.02
N ALA A 386 -5.56 -24.77 -17.11
CA ALA A 386 -6.77 -25.55 -16.82
C ALA A 386 -7.63 -25.76 -18.08
N HIS A 387 -7.88 -24.71 -18.86
CA HIS A 387 -8.62 -24.81 -20.13
C HIS A 387 -7.92 -25.72 -21.15
N LYS A 388 -6.59 -25.63 -21.25
CA LYS A 388 -5.80 -26.52 -22.12
C LYS A 388 -5.94 -28.00 -21.74
N MET A 389 -6.14 -28.26 -20.45
CA MET A 389 -6.39 -29.60 -19.91
C MET A 389 -7.86 -30.04 -19.98
N GLY A 390 -8.78 -29.13 -20.33
CA GLY A 390 -10.22 -29.39 -20.23
C GLY A 390 -10.71 -29.53 -18.77
N MET A 391 -10.00 -28.87 -17.83
CA MET A 391 -10.27 -28.91 -16.38
C MET A 391 -10.95 -27.62 -15.93
N ASP A 392 -11.87 -27.70 -14.96
CA ASP A 392 -12.44 -26.54 -14.29
C ASP A 392 -11.31 -25.74 -13.58
N PRO A 393 -11.20 -24.40 -13.77
CA PRO A 393 -10.24 -23.57 -13.06
C PRO A 393 -10.30 -23.67 -11.54
N VAL A 394 -11.46 -23.91 -10.94
CA VAL A 394 -11.56 -24.19 -9.51
C VAL A 394 -10.85 -25.50 -9.18
N ARG A 395 -11.03 -26.54 -9.99
CA ARG A 395 -10.45 -27.87 -9.73
C ARG A 395 -8.92 -27.85 -9.73
N ILE A 396 -8.28 -27.18 -10.69
CA ILE A 396 -6.81 -27.09 -10.73
C ILE A 396 -6.28 -26.33 -9.50
N LYS A 397 -7.02 -25.30 -9.04
CA LYS A 397 -6.65 -24.54 -7.83
C LYS A 397 -6.81 -25.38 -6.57
N GLU A 398 -7.91 -26.13 -6.41
CA GLU A 398 -8.11 -27.07 -5.28
C GLU A 398 -6.96 -28.08 -5.16
N LEU A 399 -6.45 -28.58 -6.28
CA LEU A 399 -5.32 -29.53 -6.29
C LEU A 399 -4.01 -28.90 -5.80
N ASN A 400 -3.78 -27.62 -6.10
CA ASN A 400 -2.47 -26.99 -5.98
C ASN A 400 -2.40 -25.88 -4.90
N MET A 401 -3.54 -25.39 -4.38
CA MET A 401 -3.60 -24.26 -3.44
C MET A 401 -2.82 -24.51 -2.15
N PRO A 402 -2.39 -23.47 -1.44
CA PRO A 402 -1.83 -23.58 -0.10
C PRO A 402 -2.75 -24.29 0.87
N VAL A 403 -2.16 -25.04 1.78
CA VAL A 403 -2.85 -25.71 2.90
C VAL A 403 -2.03 -25.50 4.17
N GLU A 404 -2.67 -25.58 5.32
CA GLU A 404 -1.98 -25.46 6.61
C GLU A 404 -0.84 -26.48 6.72
N GLY A 405 0.36 -26.01 7.13
CA GLY A 405 1.58 -26.81 7.17
C GLY A 405 2.21 -27.11 5.81
N GLY A 406 1.58 -26.73 4.69
CA GLY A 406 2.09 -26.95 3.34
C GLY A 406 3.14 -25.94 2.92
N PRO A 407 4.01 -26.29 1.94
CA PRO A 407 5.06 -25.39 1.45
C PRO A 407 4.48 -24.21 0.68
N LEU A 408 5.25 -23.10 0.70
CA LEU A 408 5.02 -21.86 -0.07
C LEU A 408 6.23 -21.61 -0.97
N PRO A 409 6.31 -22.23 -2.16
CA PRO A 409 7.45 -22.11 -3.05
C PRO A 409 7.71 -20.65 -3.45
N GLY A 410 8.98 -20.22 -3.47
CA GLY A 410 9.35 -18.86 -3.84
C GLY A 410 8.88 -17.76 -2.88
N TYR A 411 8.35 -18.10 -1.70
CA TYR A 411 8.01 -17.13 -0.67
C TYR A 411 9.09 -17.11 0.43
N PRO A 412 9.98 -16.09 0.45
CA PRO A 412 11.17 -16.13 1.30
C PRO A 412 10.89 -15.92 2.78
N ASP A 413 9.79 -15.20 3.11
CA ASP A 413 9.51 -14.77 4.49
C ASP A 413 9.01 -15.92 5.40
N VAL A 414 8.35 -16.92 4.81
CA VAL A 414 7.82 -18.09 5.51
C VAL A 414 7.77 -19.28 4.53
N PRO A 415 8.57 -20.34 4.72
CA PRO A 415 8.62 -21.46 3.78
C PRO A 415 7.38 -22.38 3.82
N TYR A 416 6.59 -22.31 4.89
CA TYR A 416 5.38 -23.14 5.09
C TYR A 416 4.25 -22.29 5.64
N ALA A 417 3.02 -22.50 5.17
CA ALA A 417 1.82 -21.85 5.68
C ALA A 417 1.48 -22.32 7.11
N GLN A 418 1.86 -21.56 8.13
CA GLN A 418 1.61 -21.94 9.55
C GLN A 418 0.13 -21.88 9.91
N SER A 419 -0.62 -20.96 9.32
CA SER A 419 -2.06 -20.80 9.46
C SER A 419 -2.69 -20.57 8.08
N CYS A 420 -3.62 -21.42 7.68
CA CYS A 420 -4.22 -21.37 6.34
C CYS A 420 -5.57 -22.07 6.30
N THR A 421 -6.59 -21.37 5.81
CA THR A 421 -7.94 -21.92 5.53
C THR A 421 -8.34 -21.69 4.07
N MET A 422 -7.39 -21.72 3.13
CA MET A 422 -7.67 -21.49 1.71
C MET A 422 -8.69 -22.50 1.15
N ASP A 423 -8.65 -23.74 1.59
CA ASP A 423 -9.59 -24.79 1.23
C ASP A 423 -11.03 -24.44 1.64
N LYS A 424 -11.22 -23.93 2.86
CA LYS A 424 -12.52 -23.46 3.34
C LYS A 424 -12.97 -22.20 2.60
N CYS A 425 -12.02 -21.26 2.35
CA CYS A 425 -12.30 -20.09 1.52
C CYS A 425 -12.79 -20.48 0.13
N MET A 426 -12.17 -21.46 -0.52
CA MET A 426 -12.59 -21.96 -1.83
C MET A 426 -13.97 -22.59 -1.78
N ALA A 427 -14.22 -23.48 -0.83
CA ALA A 427 -15.51 -24.13 -0.66
C ALA A 427 -16.64 -23.13 -0.41
N ARG A 428 -16.40 -22.16 0.48
CA ARG A 428 -17.37 -21.10 0.80
C ARG A 428 -17.62 -20.15 -0.38
N ALA A 429 -16.58 -19.78 -1.13
CA ALA A 429 -16.72 -18.94 -2.31
C ALA A 429 -17.54 -19.64 -3.40
N LYS A 430 -17.31 -20.93 -3.64
CA LYS A 430 -18.12 -21.75 -4.57
C LYS A 430 -19.59 -21.76 -4.19
N GLU A 431 -19.89 -22.01 -2.91
CA GLU A 431 -21.25 -21.99 -2.38
C GLU A 431 -21.91 -20.62 -2.60
N MET A 432 -21.23 -19.55 -2.17
CA MET A 432 -21.76 -18.18 -2.29
C MET A 432 -21.97 -17.75 -3.74
N MET A 433 -21.08 -18.14 -4.66
CA MET A 433 -21.20 -17.84 -6.09
C MET A 433 -22.24 -18.72 -6.78
N ASP A 434 -22.59 -19.86 -6.22
CA ASP A 434 -23.36 -20.94 -6.90
C ASP A 434 -22.62 -21.40 -8.16
N TRP A 435 -21.32 -21.71 -7.99
CA TRP A 435 -20.38 -21.97 -9.08
C TRP A 435 -20.87 -23.06 -10.03
N ASP A 436 -21.24 -24.21 -9.48
CA ASP A 436 -21.58 -25.41 -10.27
C ASP A 436 -22.79 -25.21 -11.18
N SER A 437 -23.72 -24.30 -10.83
CA SER A 437 -24.87 -23.95 -11.68
C SER A 437 -24.57 -22.89 -12.73
N LYS A 438 -23.50 -22.07 -12.53
CA LYS A 438 -23.16 -20.91 -13.37
C LYS A 438 -22.01 -21.14 -14.31
N TYR A 439 -21.09 -22.05 -13.97
CA TYR A 439 -19.91 -22.35 -14.78
C TYR A 439 -20.23 -23.24 -15.97
N PRO A 440 -19.60 -23.03 -17.16
CA PRO A 440 -18.70 -21.91 -17.45
C PRO A 440 -19.43 -20.64 -17.84
N PHE A 441 -20.54 -20.72 -18.58
CA PHE A 441 -21.29 -19.56 -19.05
C PHE A 441 -22.78 -19.85 -19.25
N ARG A 442 -23.55 -18.79 -19.42
CA ARG A 442 -24.99 -18.85 -19.72
C ARG A 442 -25.32 -17.85 -20.83
N ASP A 443 -25.98 -18.31 -21.87
CA ASP A 443 -26.56 -17.45 -22.90
C ASP A 443 -27.86 -16.85 -22.35
N MET A 444 -27.93 -15.53 -22.26
CA MET A 444 -29.08 -14.80 -21.74
C MET A 444 -30.07 -14.37 -22.82
N GLY A 445 -29.75 -14.65 -24.10
CA GLY A 445 -30.45 -14.15 -25.25
C GLY A 445 -30.14 -12.67 -25.54
N ASN A 446 -30.64 -12.15 -26.65
CA ASN A 446 -30.46 -10.76 -27.09
C ASN A 446 -28.99 -10.27 -27.15
N GLY A 447 -28.08 -11.15 -27.50
CA GLY A 447 -26.65 -10.82 -27.61
C GLY A 447 -25.91 -10.70 -26.28
N LYS A 448 -26.53 -11.05 -25.15
CA LYS A 448 -25.91 -11.02 -23.83
C LYS A 448 -25.53 -12.41 -23.35
N VAL A 449 -24.33 -12.52 -22.77
CA VAL A 449 -23.79 -13.75 -22.20
C VAL A 449 -23.24 -13.50 -20.82
N ARG A 450 -23.40 -14.47 -19.89
CA ARG A 450 -22.82 -14.38 -18.55
C ARG A 450 -21.75 -15.44 -18.37
N GLY A 451 -20.67 -15.08 -17.68
CA GLY A 451 -19.60 -15.96 -17.27
C GLY A 451 -19.20 -15.74 -15.83
N VAL A 452 -18.59 -16.77 -15.27
CA VAL A 452 -18.00 -16.71 -13.92
C VAL A 452 -16.51 -16.99 -14.00
N GLY A 453 -15.75 -16.40 -13.06
CA GLY A 453 -14.30 -16.59 -12.99
C GLY A 453 -13.82 -16.62 -11.56
N VAL A 454 -12.67 -17.27 -11.32
CA VAL A 454 -12.09 -17.49 -9.99
C VAL A 454 -10.63 -17.08 -9.96
N ALA A 455 -10.20 -16.56 -8.83
CA ALA A 455 -8.79 -16.32 -8.53
C ALA A 455 -8.49 -16.55 -7.06
N MET A 456 -7.24 -16.93 -6.79
CA MET A 456 -6.65 -16.99 -5.46
C MET A 456 -5.66 -15.83 -5.28
N ALA A 457 -5.45 -15.42 -4.03
CA ALA A 457 -4.41 -14.47 -3.68
C ALA A 457 -3.78 -14.77 -2.33
N MET A 458 -2.53 -14.36 -2.19
CA MET A 458 -1.81 -14.26 -0.92
C MET A 458 -1.02 -12.96 -0.85
N GLN A 459 -0.79 -12.49 0.37
CA GLN A 459 0.01 -11.28 0.62
C GLN A 459 0.92 -11.52 1.85
N GLY A 460 1.60 -10.53 2.37
CA GLY A 460 2.34 -10.61 3.62
C GLY A 460 1.63 -9.87 4.77
N SER A 461 2.02 -10.20 6.00
CA SER A 461 1.63 -9.48 7.21
C SER A 461 2.83 -8.72 7.77
N SER A 462 3.32 -7.72 7.09
CA SER A 462 4.55 -6.95 7.30
C SER A 462 5.71 -7.37 6.38
N ILE A 463 6.83 -6.64 6.47
CA ILE A 463 8.12 -7.03 5.89
C ILE A 463 8.93 -7.69 7.02
N ALA A 464 9.20 -8.98 6.89
CA ALA A 464 9.89 -9.79 7.90
C ALA A 464 11.25 -9.18 8.28
N GLY A 465 11.51 -9.02 9.58
CA GLY A 465 12.75 -8.47 10.11
C GLY A 465 13.01 -6.97 9.84
N VAL A 466 12.09 -6.29 9.15
CA VAL A 466 12.24 -4.87 8.74
C VAL A 466 11.23 -3.97 9.44
N ASP A 467 9.95 -4.33 9.38
CA ASP A 467 8.90 -3.50 9.96
C ASP A 467 8.93 -3.53 11.48
N VAL A 468 8.75 -2.36 12.07
CA VAL A 468 8.69 -2.16 13.52
C VAL A 468 7.38 -1.47 13.86
N GLY A 469 6.60 -2.07 14.76
CA GLY A 469 5.44 -1.45 15.39
C GLY A 469 5.78 -0.92 16.77
N GLY A 470 5.29 0.26 17.10
CA GLY A 470 5.54 0.92 18.41
C GLY A 470 4.25 1.28 19.13
N ALA A 471 4.17 0.94 20.42
CA ALA A 471 3.08 1.30 21.31
C ALA A 471 3.60 1.79 22.68
N ASP A 472 2.99 2.83 23.19
CA ASP A 472 3.20 3.37 24.53
C ASP A 472 1.84 3.45 25.24
N ILE A 473 1.68 2.75 26.36
CA ILE A 473 0.47 2.77 27.14
C ILE A 473 0.76 3.25 28.56
N LYS A 474 -0.06 4.19 29.02
CA LYS A 474 0.05 4.83 30.32
C LYS A 474 -1.28 4.77 31.06
N LEU A 475 -1.24 4.43 32.35
CA LEU A 475 -2.36 4.59 33.27
C LEU A 475 -2.41 6.03 33.80
N ASN A 476 -3.54 6.71 33.64
CA ASN A 476 -3.80 8.06 34.15
C ASN A 476 -4.36 8.02 35.53
N GLU A 477 -4.34 9.17 36.24
CA GLU A 477 -4.74 9.30 37.68
C GLU A 477 -6.20 8.91 37.95
N ASP A 478 -7.07 9.03 36.95
CA ASP A 478 -8.51 8.70 37.03
C ASP A 478 -8.83 7.24 36.66
N GLY A 479 -7.81 6.40 36.43
CA GLY A 479 -7.98 5.02 36.01
C GLY A 479 -8.22 4.85 34.52
N SER A 480 -8.18 5.92 33.72
CA SER A 480 -8.19 5.83 32.25
C SER A 480 -6.79 5.54 31.70
N TYR A 481 -6.70 5.24 30.42
CA TYR A 481 -5.44 4.94 29.75
C TYR A 481 -5.20 5.87 28.56
N THR A 482 -3.95 6.26 28.37
CA THR A 482 -3.48 6.90 27.13
C THR A 482 -2.66 5.90 26.34
N LEU A 483 -3.08 5.61 25.10
CA LEU A 483 -2.38 4.74 24.16
C LEU A 483 -1.79 5.59 23.02
N ALA A 484 -0.48 5.85 23.07
CA ALA A 484 0.23 6.53 21.99
C ALA A 484 0.81 5.51 21.00
N LEU A 485 0.46 5.71 19.74
CA LEU A 485 0.82 4.81 18.63
C LEU A 485 1.79 5.48 17.67
N GLY A 486 2.72 4.70 17.11
CA GLY A 486 3.58 5.13 16.02
C GLY A 486 3.00 4.90 14.63
N CYS A 487 2.01 4.02 14.48
CA CYS A 487 1.31 3.74 13.22
C CYS A 487 0.26 4.81 12.87
N THR A 488 -0.14 4.86 11.59
CA THR A 488 -1.04 5.90 11.08
C THR A 488 -2.39 5.35 10.63
N ASP A 489 -3.49 5.93 11.10
CA ASP A 489 -4.82 5.68 10.53
C ASP A 489 -5.03 6.55 9.28
N MET A 490 -5.09 5.90 8.12
CA MET A 490 -5.36 6.54 6.83
C MET A 490 -6.80 6.34 6.34
N GLY A 491 -7.70 5.99 7.26
CA GLY A 491 -9.11 5.63 7.01
C GLY A 491 -9.41 4.15 7.26
N THR A 492 -8.39 3.36 7.56
CA THR A 492 -8.50 1.91 7.81
C THR A 492 -9.18 1.57 9.13
N GLY A 493 -9.17 2.50 10.11
CA GLY A 493 -9.68 2.28 11.46
C GLY A 493 -8.66 1.65 12.40
N CYS A 494 -7.35 1.78 12.12
CA CYS A 494 -6.32 1.19 12.96
C CYS A 494 -6.35 1.73 14.40
N ASP A 495 -6.63 3.03 14.61
CA ASP A 495 -6.79 3.61 15.95
C ASP A 495 -7.86 2.85 16.76
N THR A 496 -8.96 2.46 16.11
CA THR A 496 -10.04 1.69 16.72
C THR A 496 -9.62 0.26 17.06
N ILE A 497 -8.97 -0.45 16.11
CA ILE A 497 -8.58 -1.84 16.36
C ILE A 497 -7.46 -1.93 17.40
N MET A 498 -6.56 -0.96 17.49
CA MET A 498 -5.56 -0.92 18.56
C MET A 498 -6.21 -0.67 19.94
N ALA A 499 -7.26 0.16 20.02
CA ALA A 499 -8.04 0.32 21.21
C ALA A 499 -8.81 -0.97 21.60
N GLN A 500 -9.35 -1.74 20.62
CA GLN A 500 -9.99 -3.03 20.89
C GLN A 500 -8.99 -4.04 21.47
N ILE A 501 -7.78 -4.13 20.89
CA ILE A 501 -6.70 -5.00 21.40
C ILE A 501 -6.32 -4.60 22.82
N ALA A 502 -6.10 -3.31 23.09
CA ALA A 502 -5.73 -2.81 24.41
C ALA A 502 -6.85 -3.06 25.44
N ALA A 503 -8.11 -2.82 25.05
CA ALA A 503 -9.27 -3.00 25.93
C ALA A 503 -9.43 -4.46 26.39
N ASP A 504 -9.26 -5.43 25.48
CA ASP A 504 -9.31 -6.84 25.85
C ASP A 504 -8.09 -7.29 26.66
N CYS A 505 -6.89 -6.74 26.40
CA CYS A 505 -5.69 -7.05 27.19
C CYS A 505 -5.76 -6.51 28.62
N LEU A 506 -6.39 -5.35 28.82
CA LEU A 506 -6.53 -4.67 30.10
C LEU A 506 -7.88 -4.94 30.78
N GLU A 507 -8.77 -5.69 30.12
CA GLU A 507 -10.14 -5.98 30.58
C GLU A 507 -10.98 -4.73 30.89
N THR A 508 -10.67 -3.60 30.23
CA THR A 508 -11.28 -2.29 30.47
C THR A 508 -12.27 -1.90 29.36
N PRO A 509 -13.28 -1.05 29.63
CA PRO A 509 -14.09 -0.45 28.59
C PRO A 509 -13.25 0.36 27.58
N MET A 510 -13.59 0.26 26.27
CA MET A 510 -12.87 1.00 25.23
C MET A 510 -12.89 2.52 25.42
N GLU A 511 -13.95 3.05 25.99
CA GLU A 511 -14.12 4.48 26.31
C GLU A 511 -13.11 5.01 27.35
N ASN A 512 -12.49 4.11 28.11
CA ASN A 512 -11.41 4.44 29.03
C ASN A 512 -10.04 4.54 28.36
N ILE A 513 -9.94 4.25 27.04
CA ILE A 513 -8.69 4.31 26.30
C ILE A 513 -8.69 5.50 25.36
N VAL A 514 -7.83 6.48 25.64
CA VAL A 514 -7.58 7.64 24.79
C VAL A 514 -6.45 7.29 23.82
N VAL A 515 -6.79 7.13 22.52
CA VAL A 515 -5.79 6.88 21.50
C VAL A 515 -5.18 8.18 21.02
N PHE A 516 -3.86 8.27 21.08
CA PHE A 516 -3.07 9.38 20.54
C PHE A 516 -2.37 8.94 19.25
N SER A 517 -2.69 9.62 18.16
CA SER A 517 -2.11 9.36 16.84
C SER A 517 -0.79 10.11 16.65
N VAL A 518 -0.04 9.80 15.62
CA VAL A 518 1.40 10.02 15.52
C VAL A 518 1.87 11.46 15.62
N ASP A 519 2.82 11.64 16.52
CA ASP A 519 3.73 12.77 16.63
C ASP A 519 5.14 12.22 16.90
N THR A 520 6.10 12.51 16.05
CA THR A 520 7.44 11.89 16.10
C THR A 520 8.28 12.26 17.32
N ASP A 521 7.82 13.21 18.15
CA ASP A 521 8.46 13.58 19.43
C ASP A 521 7.88 12.79 20.62
N ILE A 522 6.64 12.32 20.51
CA ILE A 522 5.88 11.70 21.60
C ILE A 522 5.67 10.20 21.34
N SER A 523 5.24 9.87 20.12
CA SER A 523 4.96 8.47 19.75
C SER A 523 6.24 7.64 19.68
N PRO A 524 6.19 6.36 20.10
CA PRO A 524 7.30 5.45 19.87
C PRO A 524 7.55 5.26 18.38
N TYR A 525 8.79 4.91 18.00
CA TYR A 525 9.12 4.66 16.61
C TYR A 525 8.28 3.52 16.04
N ASP A 526 7.76 3.76 14.85
CA ASP A 526 7.03 2.80 14.04
C ASP A 526 7.42 3.04 12.57
N SER A 527 7.51 1.98 11.80
CA SER A 527 7.90 2.09 10.38
C SER A 527 6.86 2.83 9.55
N GLY A 528 5.61 2.86 10.01
CA GLY A 528 4.47 3.47 9.33
C GLY A 528 3.44 2.46 8.85
N SER A 529 2.35 2.94 8.28
CA SER A 529 1.23 2.08 7.85
C SER A 529 1.37 1.74 6.37
N TYR A 530 2.11 0.67 6.08
CA TYR A 530 2.31 0.07 4.77
C TYR A 530 2.59 -1.44 4.92
N ALA A 531 2.77 -2.17 3.81
CA ALA A 531 3.00 -3.62 3.79
C ALA A 531 1.97 -4.40 4.64
N SER A 532 0.79 -3.83 4.86
CA SER A 532 -0.28 -4.36 5.70
C SER A 532 0.15 -4.72 7.13
N SER A 533 1.22 -4.07 7.64
CA SER A 533 1.90 -4.41 8.89
C SER A 533 1.13 -4.03 10.16
N THR A 534 0.30 -2.98 10.09
CA THR A 534 -0.22 -2.29 11.29
C THR A 534 -0.94 -3.23 12.27
N THR A 535 -1.94 -4.02 11.81
CA THR A 535 -2.67 -4.93 12.71
C THR A 535 -1.74 -5.97 13.31
N TYR A 536 -0.91 -6.59 12.48
CA TYR A 536 -0.04 -7.69 12.87
C TYR A 536 1.11 -7.20 13.77
N THR A 537 1.90 -6.22 13.31
CA THR A 537 3.13 -5.81 13.99
C THR A 537 2.84 -4.85 15.16
N THR A 538 2.11 -3.75 14.92
CA THR A 538 1.79 -2.78 15.98
C THR A 538 0.79 -3.37 17.00
N GLY A 539 -0.13 -4.24 16.55
CA GLY A 539 -1.05 -4.94 17.44
C GLY A 539 -0.33 -5.82 18.47
N VAL A 540 0.75 -6.53 18.07
CA VAL A 540 1.59 -7.29 19.01
C VAL A 540 2.37 -6.37 19.95
N ALA A 541 2.83 -5.19 19.49
CA ALA A 541 3.45 -4.20 20.37
C ALA A 541 2.48 -3.71 21.45
N VAL A 542 1.22 -3.44 21.08
CA VAL A 542 0.13 -3.07 22.02
C VAL A 542 -0.11 -4.19 23.03
N MET A 543 -0.26 -5.44 22.59
CA MET A 543 -0.44 -6.60 23.50
C MET A 543 0.70 -6.71 24.51
N LYS A 544 1.96 -6.60 24.05
CA LYS A 544 3.14 -6.67 24.92
C LYS A 544 3.15 -5.53 25.94
N ALA A 545 2.83 -4.32 25.50
CA ALA A 545 2.78 -3.15 26.38
C ALA A 545 1.68 -3.28 27.46
N CYS A 546 0.47 -3.68 27.05
CA CYS A 546 -0.66 -3.89 27.97
C CYS A 546 -0.40 -5.02 28.96
N LYS A 547 0.19 -6.15 28.52
CA LYS A 547 0.52 -7.28 29.40
C LYS A 547 1.51 -6.87 30.49
N GLU A 548 2.55 -6.11 30.15
CA GLU A 548 3.52 -5.63 31.13
C GLU A 548 2.91 -4.58 32.06
N LEU A 549 2.08 -3.65 31.55
CA LEU A 549 1.40 -2.65 32.36
C LEU A 549 0.46 -3.33 33.37
N ARG A 550 -0.27 -4.35 32.96
CA ARG A 550 -1.12 -5.16 33.84
C ARG A 550 -0.32 -5.78 35.00
N GLY A 551 0.87 -6.31 34.72
CA GLY A 551 1.78 -6.81 35.75
C GLY A 551 2.15 -5.73 36.76
N LYS A 552 2.54 -4.54 36.30
CA LYS A 552 2.88 -3.40 37.16
C LYS A 552 1.69 -2.90 38.00
N ILE A 553 0.48 -2.92 37.45
CA ILE A 553 -0.76 -2.60 38.17
C ILE A 553 -0.96 -3.62 39.31
N CYS A 554 -0.80 -4.92 39.04
CA CYS A 554 -0.88 -5.97 40.06
C CYS A 554 0.19 -5.81 41.15
N GLU A 555 1.43 -5.46 40.81
CA GLU A 555 2.51 -5.23 41.75
C GLU A 555 2.16 -4.11 42.74
N VAL A 556 1.66 -2.95 42.28
CA VAL A 556 1.24 -1.85 43.11
C VAL A 556 0.01 -2.20 43.97
N GLY A 557 -0.96 -2.89 43.33
CA GLY A 557 -2.15 -3.38 44.03
C GLY A 557 -1.83 -4.35 45.18
N ALA A 558 -0.92 -5.30 44.95
CA ALA A 558 -0.45 -6.26 45.96
C ALA A 558 0.21 -5.54 47.17
N GLN A 559 1.07 -4.54 46.88
CA GLN A 559 1.65 -3.69 47.93
C GLN A 559 0.56 -3.00 48.78
N MET A 560 -0.48 -2.47 48.13
CA MET A 560 -1.59 -1.80 48.84
C MET A 560 -2.42 -2.78 49.68
N LEU A 561 -2.58 -4.00 49.21
CA LEU A 561 -3.32 -5.08 49.87
C LEU A 561 -2.47 -5.82 50.91
N GLY A 562 -1.15 -5.54 50.96
CA GLY A 562 -0.23 -6.17 51.91
C GLY A 562 -0.02 -7.68 51.64
N THR A 563 -0.02 -8.07 50.39
CA THR A 563 0.13 -9.49 49.93
C THR A 563 1.16 -9.62 48.82
N ASP A 564 1.48 -10.85 48.44
CA ASP A 564 2.38 -11.14 47.34
C ASP A 564 1.67 -10.95 46.01
N VAL A 565 2.41 -10.58 44.93
CA VAL A 565 1.85 -10.34 43.59
C VAL A 565 1.20 -11.58 42.97
N ASP A 566 1.68 -12.77 43.31
CA ASP A 566 1.15 -14.04 42.80
C ASP A 566 -0.24 -14.40 43.39
N LYS A 567 -0.68 -13.67 44.39
CA LYS A 567 -1.97 -13.86 45.07
C LYS A 567 -3.03 -12.85 44.68
N VAL A 568 -2.72 -11.95 43.76
CA VAL A 568 -3.67 -10.95 43.28
C VAL A 568 -4.07 -11.18 41.87
N ALA A 569 -5.33 -10.88 41.55
CA ALA A 569 -5.86 -10.79 40.19
C ALA A 569 -6.33 -9.36 39.89
N PHE A 570 -6.46 -9.06 38.58
CA PHE A 570 -6.95 -7.78 38.09
C PHE A 570 -8.06 -8.02 37.06
N ASP A 571 -9.23 -7.42 37.28
CA ASP A 571 -10.44 -7.56 36.47
C ASP A 571 -10.73 -6.37 35.53
N GLY A 572 -9.76 -5.47 35.38
CA GLY A 572 -9.91 -4.23 34.61
C GLY A 572 -10.40 -3.02 35.42
N SER A 573 -10.90 -3.21 36.62
CA SER A 573 -11.41 -2.17 37.49
C SER A 573 -10.77 -2.21 38.89
N TYR A 574 -10.47 -3.40 39.37
CA TYR A 574 -9.94 -3.65 40.71
C TYR A 574 -8.78 -4.62 40.66
N VAL A 575 -7.81 -4.44 41.57
CA VAL A 575 -6.87 -5.47 41.98
C VAL A 575 -7.38 -6.05 43.27
N PHE A 576 -7.53 -7.38 43.35
CA PHE A 576 -8.11 -8.08 44.50
C PHE A 576 -7.33 -9.36 44.82
N VAL A 577 -7.49 -9.89 46.04
CA VAL A 577 -6.87 -11.14 46.46
C VAL A 577 -7.72 -12.32 45.98
N ASP A 578 -7.12 -13.26 45.24
CA ASP A 578 -7.81 -14.33 44.47
C ASP A 578 -8.32 -15.49 45.37
N GLU A 579 -7.92 -15.56 46.65
CA GLU A 579 -8.21 -16.71 47.52
C GLU A 579 -9.09 -16.35 48.78
N ASP A 580 -9.63 -15.14 48.88
CA ASP A 580 -10.35 -14.72 50.10
C ASP A 580 -11.88 -14.82 49.91
N GLU A 581 -12.50 -15.86 50.50
CA GLU A 581 -13.96 -16.08 50.46
C GLU A 581 -14.73 -15.19 51.46
N GLU A 582 -14.09 -14.52 52.45
CA GLU A 582 -14.80 -13.86 53.56
C GLU A 582 -14.87 -12.31 53.52
N GLU A 583 -13.99 -11.60 52.88
CA GLU A 583 -14.09 -10.17 52.52
C GLU A 583 -13.21 -9.89 51.31
N GLU A 584 -13.83 -9.47 50.22
CA GLU A 584 -13.07 -9.03 49.01
C GLU A 584 -12.12 -7.88 49.35
N LYS A 585 -10.88 -8.19 49.77
CA LYS A 585 -9.82 -7.20 49.83
C LYS A 585 -9.48 -6.77 48.42
N LYS A 586 -9.94 -5.56 48.04
CA LYS A 586 -9.71 -5.00 46.71
C LYS A 586 -9.36 -3.53 46.76
N VAL A 587 -8.59 -3.09 45.80
CA VAL A 587 -8.26 -1.68 45.53
C VAL A 587 -8.68 -1.31 44.13
N SER A 588 -9.25 -0.13 43.96
CA SER A 588 -9.66 0.32 42.60
C SER A 588 -8.45 0.72 41.77
N LEU A 589 -8.61 0.65 40.44
CA LEU A 589 -7.58 1.07 39.52
C LEU A 589 -7.17 2.55 39.70
N GLU A 590 -8.14 3.43 40.02
CA GLU A 590 -7.89 4.83 40.41
C GLU A 590 -7.00 4.93 41.67
N GLN A 591 -7.29 4.13 42.70
CA GLN A 591 -6.46 4.10 43.92
C GLN A 591 -5.04 3.61 43.61
N VAL A 592 -4.89 2.61 42.77
CA VAL A 592 -3.58 2.11 42.30
C VAL A 592 -2.83 3.21 41.56
N ALA A 593 -3.48 3.93 40.64
CA ALA A 593 -2.90 5.02 39.89
C ALA A 593 -2.42 6.18 40.82
N LEU A 594 -3.28 6.62 41.73
CA LEU A 594 -2.95 7.65 42.74
C LEU A 594 -1.82 7.22 43.65
N LYS A 595 -1.82 5.97 44.14
CA LYS A 595 -0.76 5.40 44.98
C LYS A 595 0.57 5.40 44.26
N SER A 596 0.57 4.93 43.03
CA SER A 596 1.77 4.87 42.20
C SER A 596 2.36 6.26 41.95
N THR A 597 1.56 7.19 41.48
CA THR A 597 2.01 8.53 41.09
C THR A 597 2.45 9.38 42.26
N PHE A 598 1.61 9.50 43.32
CA PHE A 598 1.80 10.49 44.38
C PHE A 598 2.52 9.97 45.64
N PHE A 599 2.54 8.65 45.83
CA PHE A 599 3.16 8.08 47.01
C PHE A 599 4.39 7.24 46.70
N ASN A 600 4.35 6.46 45.58
CA ASN A 600 5.50 5.67 45.16
C ASN A 600 6.44 6.45 44.23
N ASN A 601 6.00 7.59 43.69
CA ASN A 601 6.70 8.37 42.64
C ASN A 601 7.07 7.52 41.41
N ILE A 602 6.17 6.63 41.00
CA ILE A 602 6.32 5.75 39.84
C ILE A 602 5.18 6.03 38.88
N GLU A 603 5.51 6.33 37.64
CA GLU A 603 4.54 6.41 36.55
C GLU A 603 4.29 5.01 35.97
N LEU A 604 3.03 4.59 35.93
CA LEU A 604 2.63 3.32 35.37
C LEU A 604 2.49 3.48 33.81
N GLN A 605 3.62 3.46 33.16
CA GLN A 605 3.77 3.58 31.70
C GLN A 605 4.65 2.46 31.18
N VAL A 606 4.33 1.97 29.97
CA VAL A 606 5.09 0.92 29.28
C VAL A 606 5.19 1.24 27.80
N VAL A 607 6.42 1.34 27.31
CA VAL A 607 6.74 1.47 25.90
C VAL A 607 7.25 0.13 25.37
N LYS A 608 6.65 -0.36 24.29
CA LYS A 608 7.10 -1.59 23.59
C LYS A 608 7.21 -1.35 22.10
N GLN A 609 8.17 -2.05 21.54
CA GLN A 609 8.31 -2.23 20.10
C GLN A 609 8.22 -3.71 19.74
N HIS A 610 7.79 -3.99 18.54
CA HIS A 610 7.78 -5.33 17.97
C HIS A 610 8.22 -5.29 16.51
N SER A 611 9.09 -6.22 16.15
CA SER A 611 9.41 -6.57 14.78
C SER A 611 9.29 -8.08 14.67
N SER A 612 8.60 -8.55 13.65
CA SER A 612 8.44 -10.00 13.44
C SER A 612 9.51 -10.52 12.48
N PRO A 613 10.17 -11.65 12.79
CA PRO A 613 11.04 -12.33 11.84
C PRO A 613 10.26 -13.07 10.74
N LEU A 614 8.93 -13.13 10.87
CA LEU A 614 8.02 -13.81 9.97
C LEU A 614 7.04 -12.80 9.35
N SER A 615 6.56 -13.13 8.15
CA SER A 615 5.46 -12.43 7.48
C SER A 615 4.41 -13.46 7.05
N PRO A 616 3.57 -13.93 7.99
CA PRO A 616 2.58 -14.98 7.70
C PRO A 616 1.56 -14.44 6.69
N PRO A 617 1.29 -15.19 5.61
CA PRO A 617 0.41 -14.73 4.57
C PRO A 617 -1.07 -14.83 4.97
N PRO A 618 -1.86 -13.77 4.78
CA PRO A 618 -3.30 -13.87 4.62
C PRO A 618 -3.63 -14.45 3.24
N PHE A 619 -4.79 -15.07 3.11
CA PHE A 619 -5.25 -15.70 1.87
C PHE A 619 -6.65 -15.23 1.49
N MET A 620 -6.97 -15.28 0.19
CA MET A 620 -8.28 -14.91 -0.32
C MET A 620 -8.63 -15.71 -1.56
N VAL A 621 -9.90 -16.09 -1.66
CA VAL A 621 -10.53 -16.54 -2.91
C VAL A 621 -11.51 -15.46 -3.37
N GLY A 622 -11.35 -15.01 -4.61
CA GLY A 622 -12.26 -14.10 -5.29
C GLY A 622 -12.97 -14.79 -6.45
N MET A 623 -14.30 -14.63 -6.55
CA MET A 623 -15.09 -15.10 -7.67
C MET A 623 -15.92 -13.95 -8.25
N ALA A 624 -15.92 -13.81 -9.56
CA ALA A 624 -16.66 -12.78 -10.28
C ALA A 624 -17.73 -13.40 -11.18
N GLU A 625 -18.89 -12.74 -11.28
CA GLU A 625 -19.91 -12.98 -12.30
C GLU A 625 -20.05 -11.71 -13.14
N VAL A 626 -19.93 -11.85 -14.45
CA VAL A 626 -20.11 -10.75 -15.41
C VAL A 626 -21.21 -11.06 -16.43
N GLU A 627 -21.84 -10.01 -16.96
CA GLU A 627 -22.65 -10.04 -18.16
C GLU A 627 -21.92 -9.23 -19.25
N VAL A 628 -21.78 -9.82 -20.43
CA VAL A 628 -21.11 -9.18 -21.55
C VAL A 628 -22.08 -9.03 -22.70
N ASP A 629 -22.16 -7.83 -23.25
CA ASP A 629 -22.84 -7.57 -24.52
C ASP A 629 -21.89 -7.97 -25.67
N THR A 630 -22.29 -8.95 -26.47
CA THR A 630 -21.44 -9.52 -27.53
C THR A 630 -21.31 -8.64 -28.79
N GLU A 631 -22.11 -7.59 -28.91
CA GLU A 631 -22.02 -6.61 -30.01
C GLU A 631 -21.07 -5.47 -29.66
N THR A 632 -21.18 -4.94 -28.44
CA THR A 632 -20.40 -3.78 -28.00
C THR A 632 -19.13 -4.15 -27.24
N GLY A 633 -19.08 -5.34 -26.65
CA GLY A 633 -18.03 -5.76 -25.73
C GLY A 633 -18.16 -5.16 -24.31
N GLU A 634 -19.26 -4.46 -24.03
CA GLU A 634 -19.53 -3.86 -22.72
C GLU A 634 -19.68 -4.93 -21.63
N VAL A 635 -19.10 -4.69 -20.47
CA VAL A 635 -19.07 -5.64 -19.34
C VAL A 635 -19.77 -5.02 -18.14
N ASP A 636 -20.82 -5.69 -17.68
CA ASP A 636 -21.46 -5.42 -16.39
C ASP A 636 -20.95 -6.41 -15.35
N VAL A 637 -20.32 -5.92 -14.28
CA VAL A 637 -20.00 -6.74 -13.11
C VAL A 637 -21.29 -6.92 -12.30
N LEU A 638 -21.79 -8.15 -12.24
CA LEU A 638 -23.06 -8.42 -11.57
C LEU A 638 -22.86 -8.73 -10.09
N ASP A 639 -21.90 -9.59 -9.78
CA ASP A 639 -21.63 -10.09 -8.44
C ASP A 639 -20.13 -10.37 -8.27
N TYR A 640 -19.62 -10.05 -7.11
CA TYR A 640 -18.27 -10.39 -6.69
C TYR A 640 -18.30 -10.98 -5.29
N VAL A 641 -17.84 -12.22 -5.17
CA VAL A 641 -17.69 -12.94 -3.90
C VAL A 641 -16.24 -12.93 -3.48
N ALA A 642 -15.98 -12.57 -2.24
CA ALA A 642 -14.66 -12.63 -1.62
C ALA A 642 -14.74 -13.39 -0.29
N VAL A 643 -13.96 -14.45 -0.15
CA VAL A 643 -13.80 -15.15 1.13
C VAL A 643 -12.34 -15.02 1.55
N VAL A 644 -12.14 -14.50 2.75
CA VAL A 644 -10.84 -14.04 3.23
C VAL A 644 -10.41 -14.78 4.49
N ASP A 645 -9.19 -15.28 4.50
CA ASP A 645 -8.47 -15.71 5.69
C ASP A 645 -7.46 -14.63 6.11
N CYS A 646 -7.85 -13.78 7.03
CA CYS A 646 -6.97 -12.80 7.69
C CYS A 646 -6.65 -13.18 9.15
N GLY A 647 -6.70 -14.47 9.47
CA GLY A 647 -6.69 -14.94 10.85
C GLY A 647 -7.95 -14.47 11.57
N THR A 648 -7.84 -14.12 12.83
CA THR A 648 -8.95 -13.53 13.59
C THR A 648 -9.16 -12.08 13.16
N PRO A 649 -10.29 -11.70 12.53
CA PRO A 649 -10.57 -10.31 12.21
C PRO A 649 -10.82 -9.53 13.51
N ILE A 650 -9.92 -8.61 13.88
CA ILE A 650 -10.05 -7.81 15.12
C ILE A 650 -11.38 -7.04 15.14
N ASN A 651 -11.75 -6.47 14.01
CA ASN A 651 -13.05 -5.83 13.79
C ASN A 651 -13.64 -6.32 12.46
N PRO A 652 -14.61 -7.27 12.48
CA PRO A 652 -15.15 -7.85 11.25
C PRO A 652 -15.78 -6.83 10.31
N ASN A 653 -16.42 -5.78 10.84
CA ASN A 653 -17.05 -4.75 10.02
C ASN A 653 -16.01 -3.90 9.28
N LEU A 654 -14.93 -3.48 9.96
CA LEU A 654 -13.84 -2.73 9.33
C LEU A 654 -13.08 -3.59 8.33
N ALA A 655 -12.84 -4.88 8.64
CA ALA A 655 -12.23 -5.84 7.73
C ALA A 655 -13.06 -6.01 6.44
N ARG A 656 -14.40 -6.14 6.57
CA ARG A 656 -15.32 -6.21 5.43
C ARG A 656 -15.24 -4.96 4.57
N VAL A 657 -15.28 -3.77 5.17
CA VAL A 657 -15.18 -2.49 4.44
C VAL A 657 -13.84 -2.36 3.71
N GLN A 658 -12.73 -2.84 4.31
CA GLN A 658 -11.43 -2.88 3.63
C GLN A 658 -11.45 -3.83 2.42
N THR A 659 -12.10 -4.97 2.54
CA THR A 659 -12.26 -5.95 1.44
C THR A 659 -13.09 -5.37 0.30
N GLU A 660 -14.27 -4.82 0.59
CA GLU A 660 -15.14 -4.18 -0.41
C GLU A 660 -14.41 -3.04 -1.15
N GLY A 661 -13.67 -2.20 -0.40
CA GLY A 661 -12.89 -1.10 -0.98
C GLY A 661 -11.72 -1.56 -1.86
N GLY A 662 -11.05 -2.65 -1.52
CA GLY A 662 -9.97 -3.23 -2.34
C GLY A 662 -10.50 -3.87 -3.62
N ILE A 663 -11.61 -4.58 -3.53
CA ILE A 663 -12.29 -5.18 -4.69
C ILE A 663 -12.72 -4.08 -5.67
N ALA A 664 -13.31 -2.98 -5.19
CA ALA A 664 -13.69 -1.86 -6.04
C ALA A 664 -12.49 -1.25 -6.79
N GLN A 665 -11.33 -1.11 -6.13
CA GLN A 665 -10.09 -0.68 -6.78
C GLN A 665 -9.58 -1.71 -7.80
N GLY A 666 -9.66 -3.00 -7.48
CA GLY A 666 -9.26 -4.07 -8.40
C GLY A 666 -10.16 -4.16 -9.63
N ILE A 667 -11.47 -3.94 -9.51
CA ILE A 667 -12.40 -3.81 -10.63
C ILE A 667 -12.01 -2.60 -11.50
N GLY A 668 -11.65 -1.47 -10.86
CA GLY A 668 -11.14 -0.28 -11.55
C GLY A 668 -9.92 -0.59 -12.41
N MET A 669 -8.92 -1.26 -11.82
CA MET A 669 -7.70 -1.70 -12.53
C MET A 669 -8.00 -2.68 -13.66
N ALA A 670 -8.97 -3.59 -13.46
CA ALA A 670 -9.30 -4.60 -14.44
C ALA A 670 -9.99 -4.02 -15.69
N LEU A 671 -10.89 -3.05 -15.54
CA LEU A 671 -11.82 -2.64 -16.58
C LEU A 671 -11.70 -1.17 -17.03
N PHE A 672 -11.15 -0.26 -16.22
CA PHE A 672 -11.31 1.19 -16.44
C PHE A 672 -10.00 1.99 -16.43
N GLU A 673 -9.07 1.65 -15.51
CA GLU A 673 -7.99 2.56 -15.12
C GLU A 673 -6.72 2.34 -15.94
N ASP A 674 -6.21 3.42 -16.52
CA ASP A 674 -5.01 3.41 -17.35
C ASP A 674 -4.39 4.82 -17.35
N VAL A 675 -3.09 4.94 -17.07
CA VAL A 675 -2.34 6.19 -17.25
C VAL A 675 -1.77 6.22 -18.67
N GLN A 676 -2.31 7.11 -19.49
CA GLN A 676 -1.96 7.22 -20.90
C GLN A 676 -0.99 8.37 -21.16
N TYR A 677 0.09 8.09 -21.86
CA TYR A 677 1.07 9.09 -22.30
C TYR A 677 0.91 9.44 -23.78
N THR A 678 1.25 10.69 -24.12
CA THR A 678 1.49 11.08 -25.52
C THR A 678 2.85 10.59 -25.97
N ASP A 679 3.11 10.68 -27.27
CA ASP A 679 4.43 10.49 -27.89
C ASP A 679 5.54 11.40 -27.37
N LYS A 680 5.18 12.41 -26.57
CA LYS A 680 6.12 13.35 -25.89
C LYS A 680 6.23 13.10 -24.39
N GLY A 681 5.61 12.04 -23.85
CA GLY A 681 5.63 11.71 -22.43
C GLY A 681 4.66 12.51 -21.55
N LYS A 682 3.71 13.28 -22.14
CA LYS A 682 2.67 13.99 -21.39
C LYS A 682 1.51 13.07 -21.07
N ILE A 683 1.03 13.08 -19.82
CA ILE A 683 -0.19 12.36 -19.43
C ILE A 683 -1.41 12.97 -20.12
N ARG A 684 -2.19 12.15 -20.82
CA ARG A 684 -3.43 12.55 -21.52
C ARG A 684 -4.59 12.69 -20.58
N ASN A 685 -4.80 11.69 -19.74
CA ASN A 685 -5.95 11.54 -18.83
C ASN A 685 -5.61 12.01 -17.41
N ASN A 686 -5.41 13.29 -17.25
CA ASN A 686 -4.91 13.94 -16.02
C ASN A 686 -6.01 14.58 -15.15
N SER A 687 -7.25 14.13 -15.32
CA SER A 687 -8.41 14.57 -14.53
C SER A 687 -9.49 13.49 -14.51
N PHE A 688 -10.41 13.50 -13.56
CA PHE A 688 -11.55 12.57 -13.52
C PHE A 688 -12.53 12.69 -14.71
N MET A 689 -12.38 13.71 -15.53
CA MET A 689 -13.10 13.79 -16.82
C MET A 689 -12.60 12.73 -17.82
N GLN A 690 -11.34 12.37 -17.75
CA GLN A 690 -10.65 11.48 -18.70
C GLN A 690 -10.16 10.20 -18.04
N TYR A 691 -9.62 10.27 -16.84
CA TYR A 691 -9.23 9.11 -16.03
C TYR A 691 -10.46 8.59 -15.31
N LYS A 692 -10.92 7.40 -15.68
CA LYS A 692 -12.16 6.81 -15.13
C LYS A 692 -11.83 5.87 -13.99
N ILE A 693 -12.49 6.11 -12.86
CA ILE A 693 -12.60 5.16 -11.75
C ILE A 693 -14.03 4.62 -11.73
N PRO A 694 -14.23 3.37 -11.27
CA PRO A 694 -15.58 2.82 -11.20
C PRO A 694 -16.46 3.60 -10.21
N THR A 695 -17.71 3.77 -10.59
CA THR A 695 -18.76 4.30 -9.70
C THR A 695 -19.49 3.15 -9.01
N ARG A 696 -20.43 3.48 -8.12
CA ARG A 696 -21.30 2.46 -7.48
C ARG A 696 -22.09 1.64 -8.51
N MET A 697 -22.36 2.19 -9.69
CA MET A 697 -23.10 1.50 -10.75
C MET A 697 -22.24 0.45 -11.47
N ASP A 698 -20.93 0.62 -11.46
CA ASP A 698 -19.99 -0.21 -12.24
C ASP A 698 -19.46 -1.43 -11.46
N ILE A 699 -19.59 -1.44 -10.13
CA ILE A 699 -18.96 -2.47 -9.28
C ILE A 699 -19.88 -3.65 -8.90
N GLY A 700 -21.15 -3.61 -9.29
CA GLY A 700 -22.11 -4.65 -9.00
C GLY A 700 -22.34 -4.88 -7.49
N LYS A 701 -22.70 -6.10 -7.14
CA LYS A 701 -22.85 -6.54 -5.74
C LYS A 701 -21.51 -7.15 -5.27
N ILE A 702 -21.03 -6.69 -4.11
CA ILE A 702 -19.87 -7.29 -3.46
C ILE A 702 -20.34 -8.01 -2.20
N ARG A 703 -19.96 -9.29 -2.06
CA ARG A 703 -20.26 -10.14 -0.90
C ARG A 703 -18.98 -10.65 -0.28
N VAL A 704 -18.80 -10.38 0.99
CA VAL A 704 -17.59 -10.73 1.74
C VAL A 704 -17.93 -11.66 2.87
N ASP A 705 -17.13 -12.73 3.03
CA ASP A 705 -17.18 -13.64 4.17
C ASP A 705 -15.75 -13.93 4.66
N PHE A 706 -15.61 -14.49 5.85
CA PHE A 706 -14.35 -14.80 6.49
C PHE A 706 -14.29 -16.25 6.92
N GLU A 707 -13.23 -16.95 6.54
CA GLU A 707 -12.86 -18.25 7.05
C GLU A 707 -11.57 -18.09 7.86
N SER A 708 -11.72 -18.01 9.17
CA SER A 708 -10.63 -17.64 10.07
C SER A 708 -9.71 -18.82 10.40
N SER A 709 -8.41 -18.67 10.11
CA SER A 709 -7.34 -19.41 10.76
C SER A 709 -6.93 -18.74 12.07
N TYR A 710 -5.99 -19.30 12.80
CA TYR A 710 -5.41 -18.67 13.99
C TYR A 710 -3.89 -18.56 13.84
N GLU A 711 -3.39 -17.34 13.74
CA GLU A 711 -1.96 -17.07 13.60
C GLU A 711 -1.33 -16.78 14.97
N GLU A 712 -0.57 -17.72 15.51
CA GLU A 712 0.02 -17.61 16.85
C GLU A 712 0.97 -16.41 17.01
N SER A 713 1.64 -16.01 15.95
CA SER A 713 2.56 -14.86 15.95
C SER A 713 1.86 -13.51 15.91
N GLY A 714 0.54 -13.47 15.62
CA GLY A 714 -0.25 -12.25 15.51
C GLY A 714 -1.10 -11.94 16.75
N PRO A 715 -1.61 -10.71 16.87
CA PRO A 715 -2.42 -10.31 18.01
C PRO A 715 -3.76 -11.04 17.98
N PHE A 716 -4.06 -11.85 19.02
CA PHE A 716 -5.28 -12.66 19.11
C PHE A 716 -5.52 -13.57 17.89
N GLY A 717 -4.47 -14.00 17.21
CA GLY A 717 -4.55 -14.84 16.03
C GLY A 717 -4.79 -14.11 14.72
N ALA A 718 -4.66 -12.78 14.68
CA ALA A 718 -4.87 -11.96 13.47
C ALA A 718 -3.66 -11.99 12.53
N LYS A 719 -3.95 -11.97 11.24
CA LYS A 719 -3.03 -11.63 10.15
C LYS A 719 -3.39 -10.27 9.57
N SER A 720 -2.81 -9.92 8.43
CA SER A 720 -3.16 -8.70 7.71
C SER A 720 -4.36 -8.89 6.77
N ILE A 721 -4.87 -7.76 6.24
CA ILE A 721 -5.92 -7.76 5.21
C ILE A 721 -5.73 -6.63 4.18
N GLY A 722 -4.93 -5.61 4.52
CA GLY A 722 -4.92 -4.33 3.84
C GLY A 722 -4.69 -4.36 2.34
N GLU A 723 -3.79 -5.21 1.84
CA GLU A 723 -3.38 -5.24 0.43
C GLU A 723 -3.93 -6.44 -0.34
N LEU A 724 -4.07 -7.59 0.30
CA LEU A 724 -4.60 -8.83 -0.27
C LEU A 724 -5.85 -8.63 -1.15
N VAL A 725 -6.74 -7.77 -0.68
CA VAL A 725 -8.11 -7.62 -1.18
C VAL A 725 -8.25 -6.94 -2.56
N ILE A 726 -7.15 -6.42 -3.13
CA ILE A 726 -7.11 -5.89 -4.50
C ILE A 726 -6.58 -6.91 -5.52
N ASP A 727 -6.05 -8.04 -5.07
CA ASP A 727 -5.23 -8.91 -5.91
C ASP A 727 -6.06 -9.88 -6.78
N THR A 728 -7.25 -10.27 -6.33
CA THR A 728 -8.09 -11.25 -7.05
C THR A 728 -8.97 -10.68 -8.17
N PRO A 729 -9.43 -9.40 -8.18
CA PRO A 729 -10.39 -8.94 -9.19
C PRO A 729 -9.88 -9.03 -10.62
N CYS A 730 -8.63 -8.67 -10.89
CA CYS A 730 -8.10 -8.69 -12.26
C CYS A 730 -8.15 -10.08 -12.91
N PRO A 731 -7.58 -11.15 -12.31
CA PRO A 731 -7.63 -12.48 -12.89
C PRO A 731 -9.04 -13.10 -12.86
N ALA A 732 -9.86 -12.85 -11.82
CA ALA A 732 -11.22 -13.36 -11.74
C ALA A 732 -12.13 -12.78 -12.84
N LEU A 733 -12.04 -11.47 -13.09
CA LEU A 733 -12.79 -10.81 -14.17
C LEU A 733 -12.31 -11.22 -15.55
N ALA A 734 -10.98 -11.33 -15.76
CA ALA A 734 -10.42 -11.81 -17.03
C ALA A 734 -10.91 -13.22 -17.35
N GLU A 735 -11.00 -14.10 -16.36
CA GLU A 735 -11.52 -15.44 -16.50
C GLU A 735 -13.04 -15.47 -16.75
N ALA A 736 -13.81 -14.66 -16.01
CA ALA A 736 -15.25 -14.55 -16.22
C ALA A 736 -15.61 -14.07 -17.63
N ILE A 737 -14.87 -13.08 -18.15
CA ILE A 737 -15.03 -12.57 -19.52
C ILE A 737 -14.67 -13.63 -20.55
N TYR A 738 -13.57 -14.38 -20.31
CA TYR A 738 -13.20 -15.48 -21.20
C TYR A 738 -14.28 -16.57 -21.22
N ASN A 739 -14.78 -16.99 -20.08
CA ASN A 739 -15.83 -17.99 -19.99
C ASN A 739 -17.12 -17.52 -20.68
N ALA A 740 -17.48 -16.24 -20.57
CA ALA A 740 -18.62 -15.65 -21.24
C ALA A 740 -18.46 -15.61 -22.78
N THR A 741 -17.30 -15.20 -23.29
CA THR A 741 -17.10 -14.82 -24.70
C THR A 741 -16.13 -15.69 -25.47
N GLY A 742 -15.30 -16.45 -24.77
CA GLY A 742 -14.15 -17.14 -25.30
C GLY A 742 -13.02 -16.22 -25.77
N VAL A 743 -13.04 -14.93 -25.41
CA VAL A 743 -11.97 -13.96 -25.73
C VAL A 743 -10.99 -13.86 -24.58
N ARG A 744 -9.74 -14.23 -24.81
CA ARG A 744 -8.68 -14.09 -23.83
C ARG A 744 -7.99 -12.73 -23.97
N VAL A 745 -8.10 -11.89 -22.94
CA VAL A 745 -7.41 -10.59 -22.88
C VAL A 745 -6.30 -10.69 -21.83
N ARG A 746 -5.07 -10.42 -22.23
CA ARG A 746 -3.86 -10.49 -21.39
C ARG A 746 -3.28 -9.11 -21.09
N GLU A 747 -3.95 -8.04 -21.48
CA GLU A 747 -3.56 -6.66 -21.24
C GLU A 747 -4.68 -5.90 -20.53
N LEU A 748 -4.39 -5.37 -19.35
CA LEU A 748 -5.30 -4.49 -18.58
C LEU A 748 -5.19 -3.03 -19.05
N PRO A 749 -6.28 -2.26 -18.96
CA PRO A 749 -7.63 -2.67 -18.65
C PRO A 749 -8.27 -3.47 -19.79
N ILE A 750 -9.22 -4.34 -19.46
CA ILE A 750 -10.01 -5.13 -20.41
C ILE A 750 -11.15 -4.22 -20.93
N THR A 751 -10.85 -3.47 -21.97
CA THR A 751 -11.82 -2.51 -22.53
C THR A 751 -12.87 -3.20 -23.42
N PRO A 752 -14.07 -2.61 -23.55
CA PRO A 752 -15.10 -3.10 -24.47
C PRO A 752 -14.58 -3.32 -25.89
N GLU A 753 -13.71 -2.42 -26.39
CA GLU A 753 -13.08 -2.55 -27.71
C GLU A 753 -12.27 -3.85 -27.84
N LYS A 754 -11.44 -4.18 -26.83
CA LYS A 754 -10.63 -5.41 -26.86
C LYS A 754 -11.51 -6.66 -26.93
N ILE A 755 -12.64 -6.66 -26.23
CA ILE A 755 -13.60 -7.77 -26.22
C ILE A 755 -14.34 -7.87 -27.56
N ALA A 756 -14.94 -6.79 -28.03
CA ALA A 756 -15.69 -6.75 -29.29
C ALA A 756 -14.82 -7.17 -30.49
N MET A 757 -13.61 -6.62 -30.59
CA MET A 757 -12.65 -6.99 -31.64
C MET A 757 -12.21 -8.46 -31.51
N GLY A 758 -12.05 -8.98 -30.31
CA GLY A 758 -11.76 -10.39 -30.06
C GLY A 758 -12.90 -11.31 -30.52
N ILE A 759 -14.15 -10.97 -30.27
CA ILE A 759 -15.33 -11.71 -30.73
C ILE A 759 -15.43 -11.68 -32.25
N LEU A 760 -15.25 -10.52 -32.89
CA LEU A 760 -15.27 -10.38 -34.34
C LEU A 760 -14.19 -11.23 -35.01
N LYS A 761 -12.98 -11.24 -34.50
CA LYS A 761 -11.88 -12.06 -35.02
C LYS A 761 -12.20 -13.55 -34.92
N LYS A 762 -12.83 -14.02 -33.87
CA LYS A 762 -13.27 -15.43 -33.74
C LYS A 762 -14.35 -15.80 -34.74
N LYS A 763 -15.35 -14.93 -34.98
CA LYS A 763 -16.39 -15.15 -36.01
C LYS A 763 -15.78 -15.25 -37.38
N GLY A 764 -14.87 -14.36 -37.76
CA GLY A 764 -14.20 -14.38 -39.08
C GLY A 764 -13.26 -15.58 -39.31
N THR A 765 -12.68 -16.16 -38.27
CA THR A 765 -11.91 -17.42 -38.38
C THR A 765 -12.80 -18.63 -38.56
N ASN A 766 -14.01 -18.65 -38.00
CA ASN A 766 -14.98 -19.76 -38.18
C ASN A 766 -15.69 -19.73 -39.53
N GLU A 767 -15.80 -18.57 -40.20
CA GLU A 767 -16.35 -18.48 -41.56
C GLU A 767 -15.36 -18.90 -42.66
N ASN A 768 -14.06 -18.98 -42.34
CA ASN A 768 -12.99 -19.38 -43.27
C ASN A 768 -12.47 -20.80 -43.03
N SER A 769 -13.01 -21.56 -42.09
CA SER A 769 -12.72 -22.97 -41.80
C SER A 769 -13.89 -23.86 -42.21
#